data_9b83d493dda764c3e6ffe85d119c6dde
#
_entry.id   9b83d493dda764c3e6ffe85d119c6dde
#
_cell.length_a   1.000
_cell.length_b   1.000
_cell.length_c   1.000
_cell.angle_alpha   90.00
_cell.angle_beta   90.00
_cell.angle_gamma   90.00
#
_symmetry.space_group_name_H-M   'P 1'
#
loop_
_entity.id
_entity.type
_entity.pdbx_description
1 polymer ?
#
loop_
_entity_poly.entity_id
_entity_poly.type
_entity_poly.pdbx_seq_one_letter_code
_entity_poly.pdbx_strand_id
1 'polypeptide(L)'
;MEETQEAAAKKPKKKKLVRKILFFLLFLFVGLPLILIGFSFIGRVGADSVIPDSFTAYLHVPNPVHLADKALSHEPLSDILGSPLFAPALPVLVQLDESGLLRHPLTRFAARGTLDGALLSDGRILAAWDAGILSPFLRFLPALAGRLTIANLYYVQAGKLSRFEYRTGKDVWYISPYHNLLVISNNQALFESVLDGTSRDGDLRGSRVKEFSSGNYDAALLISTEVLVSSLAATDPSVAETLDLLRLEGFVEAAVSISPRKLDIDLISRIDSGPGPIKDLISRDSSLSSITRFLPDTTQYSTVLSAAGLEELIALAGQISGGEIRRTLASAESSSRLLFRMDLNELLYSWSGSEFAVFGLEGRPHPVFAVQIRDEEKRREVFDRVFSSLVINENTSVVLDGTRIPQIRLPGFLDALLRHLKVTVPMPFYTPQSGYLLICESADTLLAAVNSIRKNASLTKTAAWQTLSQSSSDLNSFSLFYSLDRSVPFFLKGNSAIASLLRFYRQGLVRLSIRDSAVRVSVSVISAPGGGLELLPGYPLDLEGRAGKEVYGISIGRRGESRLLLTRGNSAISVNPQDNHIYRLEGRGNVYVVPAPDFNPQSPSDPAAWVVDSQGDVSLVSADMEVIAPFPLITGIRLSSPPAAFGRELYLAGDDRALYSVNREGERTVLPVNFDEVLLSPPSFLHQVRNDYIAAYPKSFFGDLWLFNKEGVYPSWPVSVSGIAFGSPLVFGWNNQAYVAFITQAGSLHVFTEAGAAPEGFPVELDGVFYLQPVFDGQALWVLSSSGTLYQIGMDGTALFQDIPGLRAEEGSITVMDIDRDKSPEIFLTGNGNALYGYSRNFISLDGFPLPVWGRPYIGDLNGDGRMECAGVGMDNRLYRWQFR
;
A
#
# COMPACT_ATOMS: atom_id res chain seq x y z
N MET A 1 -33.05 35.96 -88.82
CA MET A 1 -34.04 35.24 -88.11
C MET A 1 -33.31 34.60 -86.91
N GLU A 2 -33.30 35.32 -85.82
CA GLU A 2 -34.20 35.14 -84.69
C GLU A 2 -33.84 33.89 -83.94
N GLU A 3 -33.44 34.07 -82.87
CA GLU A 3 -33.68 34.15 -81.42
C GLU A 3 -33.03 33.00 -80.76
N THR A 4 -32.22 33.20 -79.77
CA THR A 4 -32.58 33.29 -78.36
C THR A 4 -31.41 33.76 -77.50
N GLN A 5 -31.55 34.95 -76.97
CA GLN A 5 -30.86 35.40 -75.77
C GLN A 5 -31.58 34.86 -74.55
N GLU A 6 -30.84 34.90 -73.45
CA GLU A 6 -31.25 34.79 -72.02
C GLU A 6 -31.20 33.44 -71.35
N ALA A 7 -30.13 33.27 -70.63
CA ALA A 7 -30.20 32.82 -69.23
C ALA A 7 -28.78 32.78 -68.55
N ALA A 8 -28.25 33.92 -68.28
CA ALA A 8 -27.04 34.01 -67.37
C ALA A 8 -27.22 35.19 -66.48
N ALA A 9 -27.93 35.04 -65.36
CA ALA A 9 -27.70 35.93 -64.19
C ALA A 9 -28.60 35.46 -63.02
N LYS A 10 -28.08 34.78 -62.04
CA LYS A 10 -28.47 34.84 -60.64
C LYS A 10 -27.74 33.82 -59.78
N LYS A 11 -26.46 34.01 -59.53
CA LYS A 11 -25.72 33.29 -58.46
C LYS A 11 -24.58 34.16 -57.84
N PRO A 12 -24.85 35.29 -57.18
CA PRO A 12 -23.85 35.76 -56.23
C PRO A 12 -24.37 35.99 -54.77
N LYS A 13 -25.67 35.81 -54.48
CA LYS A 13 -26.17 36.14 -53.13
C LYS A 13 -25.85 35.09 -52.06
N LYS A 14 -25.81 33.78 -52.42
CA LYS A 14 -25.51 32.71 -51.44
C LYS A 14 -24.04 32.70 -50.96
N LYS A 15 -23.07 33.01 -51.84
CA LYS A 15 -21.64 33.06 -51.45
C LYS A 15 -21.32 34.19 -50.45
N LYS A 16 -21.99 35.34 -50.57
CA LYS A 16 -21.84 36.48 -49.66
C LYS A 16 -22.44 36.19 -48.27
N LEU A 17 -23.57 35.48 -48.21
CA LEU A 17 -24.20 35.09 -46.96
C LEU A 17 -23.36 34.04 -46.22
N VAL A 18 -22.87 33.02 -46.89
CA VAL A 18 -22.00 31.98 -46.33
C VAL A 18 -20.68 32.60 -45.82
N ARG A 19 -20.10 33.55 -46.56
CA ARG A 19 -18.88 34.27 -46.12
C ARG A 19 -19.15 35.17 -44.91
N LYS A 20 -20.30 35.79 -44.77
CA LYS A 20 -20.72 36.56 -43.57
C LYS A 20 -20.94 35.63 -42.36
N ILE A 21 -21.55 34.49 -42.55
CA ILE A 21 -21.75 33.49 -41.50
C ILE A 21 -20.39 32.91 -41.06
N LEU A 22 -19.53 32.61 -42.03
CA LEU A 22 -18.15 32.12 -41.69
C LEU A 22 -17.31 33.18 -40.95
N PHE A 23 -17.44 34.46 -41.35
CA PHE A 23 -16.79 35.58 -40.65
C PHE A 23 -17.38 35.81 -39.26
N PHE A 24 -18.68 35.66 -39.11
CA PHE A 24 -19.35 35.76 -37.80
C PHE A 24 -18.98 34.57 -36.90
N LEU A 25 -18.90 33.37 -37.44
CA LEU A 25 -18.39 32.20 -36.69
C LEU A 25 -16.96 32.35 -36.32
N LEU A 26 -16.11 32.84 -37.25
CA LEU A 26 -14.70 33.13 -36.98
C LEU A 26 -14.55 34.19 -35.87
N PHE A 27 -15.34 35.26 -35.92
CA PHE A 27 -15.38 36.26 -34.87
C PHE A 27 -15.89 35.71 -33.55
N LEU A 28 -16.92 34.89 -33.56
CA LEU A 28 -17.46 34.27 -32.36
C LEU A 28 -16.52 33.28 -31.71
N PHE A 29 -15.84 32.45 -32.51
CA PHE A 29 -15.00 31.38 -32.00
C PHE A 29 -13.53 31.75 -31.84
N VAL A 30 -13.03 32.77 -32.50
CA VAL A 30 -11.64 33.24 -32.44
C VAL A 30 -11.53 34.67 -31.97
N GLY A 31 -12.27 35.60 -32.57
CA GLY A 31 -12.20 37.03 -32.27
C GLY A 31 -12.69 37.38 -30.88
N LEU A 32 -13.84 36.86 -30.49
CA LEU A 32 -14.41 37.13 -29.14
C LEU A 32 -13.55 36.53 -28.02
N PRO A 33 -13.08 35.29 -28.08
CA PRO A 33 -12.12 34.78 -27.10
C PRO A 33 -10.81 35.59 -27.03
N LEU A 34 -10.25 36.00 -28.15
CA LEU A 34 -9.07 36.87 -28.17
C LEU A 34 -9.30 38.22 -27.53
N ILE A 35 -10.46 38.85 -27.76
CA ILE A 35 -10.87 40.11 -27.09
C ILE A 35 -11.02 39.87 -25.57
N LEU A 36 -11.69 38.80 -25.16
CA LEU A 36 -11.86 38.46 -23.74
C LEU A 36 -10.50 38.16 -23.07
N ILE A 37 -9.61 37.46 -23.77
CA ILE A 37 -8.22 37.26 -23.30
C ILE A 37 -7.52 38.63 -23.15
N GLY A 38 -7.62 39.53 -24.12
CA GLY A 38 -7.06 40.88 -24.03
C GLY A 38 -7.60 41.65 -22.84
N PHE A 39 -8.91 41.61 -22.61
CA PHE A 39 -9.54 42.25 -21.45
C PHE A 39 -9.14 41.62 -20.10
N SER A 40 -8.78 40.34 -20.08
CA SER A 40 -8.29 39.68 -18.86
C SER A 40 -6.97 40.22 -18.35
N PHE A 41 -6.19 40.92 -19.18
CA PHE A 41 -4.91 41.52 -18.81
C PHE A 41 -4.99 42.96 -18.32
N ILE A 42 -6.15 43.62 -18.47
CA ILE A 42 -6.31 45.03 -18.11
C ILE A 42 -6.76 45.14 -16.64
N GLY A 43 -6.01 45.88 -15.82
CA GLY A 43 -6.37 46.21 -14.44
C GLY A 43 -6.27 44.97 -13.49
N ARG A 44 -5.34 44.05 -13.74
CA ARG A 44 -5.09 42.93 -12.86
C ARG A 44 -4.51 43.36 -11.52
N VAL A 45 -5.01 42.71 -10.47
CA VAL A 45 -4.54 42.85 -9.09
C VAL A 45 -3.97 41.49 -8.69
N GLY A 46 -2.79 41.46 -8.09
CA GLY A 46 -2.23 40.20 -7.58
C GLY A 46 -3.07 39.65 -6.42
N ALA A 47 -3.28 38.35 -6.37
CA ALA A 47 -4.05 37.74 -5.29
C ALA A 47 -3.37 37.95 -3.91
N ASP A 48 -2.06 37.98 -3.88
CA ASP A 48 -1.21 38.31 -2.72
C ASP A 48 -1.46 39.73 -2.18
N SER A 49 -1.83 40.68 -3.06
CA SER A 49 -1.98 42.10 -2.69
C SER A 49 -3.18 42.42 -1.82
N VAL A 50 -4.14 41.51 -1.72
CA VAL A 50 -5.35 41.66 -0.89
C VAL A 50 -5.22 40.94 0.46
N ILE A 51 -4.14 40.20 0.66
CA ILE A 51 -3.89 39.46 1.91
C ILE A 51 -3.30 40.40 2.97
N PRO A 52 -3.81 40.40 4.22
CA PRO A 52 -3.26 41.19 5.31
C PRO A 52 -1.87 40.72 5.74
N ASP A 53 -1.01 41.65 6.23
CA ASP A 53 0.34 41.27 6.70
C ASP A 53 0.34 40.56 8.06
N SER A 54 -0.73 40.69 8.82
CA SER A 54 -0.88 40.12 10.18
C SER A 54 -1.36 38.68 10.17
N PHE A 55 -0.89 37.85 9.25
CA PHE A 55 -1.26 36.44 9.20
C PHE A 55 -0.40 35.56 10.14
N THR A 56 -0.99 34.49 10.65
CA THR A 56 -0.31 33.41 11.37
C THR A 56 0.03 32.25 10.44
N ALA A 57 -0.76 32.06 9.38
CA ALA A 57 -0.44 31.15 8.28
C ALA A 57 -0.81 31.80 6.95
N TYR A 58 0.00 31.57 5.92
CA TYR A 58 -0.23 32.02 4.57
C TYR A 58 0.00 30.88 3.59
N LEU A 59 -0.96 30.67 2.71
CA LEU A 59 -0.94 29.65 1.67
C LEU A 59 -0.84 30.31 0.28
N HIS A 60 0.09 29.81 -0.54
CA HIS A 60 0.20 30.18 -1.95
C HIS A 60 0.09 28.93 -2.83
N VAL A 61 -0.84 28.95 -3.79
CA VAL A 61 -1.03 27.89 -4.77
C VAL A 61 -0.91 28.47 -6.17
N PRO A 62 0.16 28.16 -6.92
CA PRO A 62 0.38 28.70 -8.26
C PRO A 62 -0.71 28.33 -9.27
N ASN A 63 -1.32 27.16 -9.11
CA ASN A 63 -2.39 26.68 -10.00
C ASN A 63 -3.36 25.76 -9.22
N PRO A 64 -4.43 26.30 -8.62
CA PRO A 64 -5.34 25.52 -7.78
C PRO A 64 -6.10 24.42 -8.55
N VAL A 65 -6.40 24.61 -9.83
CA VAL A 65 -7.04 23.57 -10.66
C VAL A 65 -6.10 22.38 -10.88
N HIS A 66 -4.82 22.65 -11.11
CA HIS A 66 -3.82 21.59 -11.26
C HIS A 66 -3.54 20.90 -9.94
N LEU A 67 -3.48 21.65 -8.84
CA LEU A 67 -3.34 21.08 -7.50
C LEU A 67 -4.54 20.16 -7.16
N ALA A 68 -5.76 20.59 -7.45
CA ALA A 68 -6.97 19.78 -7.21
C ALA A 68 -6.94 18.48 -8.02
N ASP A 69 -6.59 18.53 -9.30
CA ASP A 69 -6.46 17.35 -10.16
C ASP A 69 -5.36 16.39 -9.64
N LYS A 70 -4.21 16.93 -9.24
CA LYS A 70 -3.14 16.12 -8.63
C LYS A 70 -3.56 15.52 -7.28
N ALA A 71 -4.20 16.30 -6.42
CA ALA A 71 -4.63 15.83 -5.10
C ALA A 71 -5.71 14.75 -5.18
N LEU A 72 -6.65 14.86 -6.12
CA LEU A 72 -7.67 13.83 -6.36
C LEU A 72 -7.12 12.59 -7.05
N SER A 73 -6.06 12.74 -7.86
CA SER A 73 -5.38 11.61 -8.51
C SER A 73 -4.34 10.93 -7.60
N HIS A 74 -4.00 11.53 -6.48
CA HIS A 74 -3.05 11.01 -5.50
C HIS A 74 -3.85 10.34 -4.36
N GLU A 75 -3.96 9.01 -4.41
CA GLU A 75 -4.83 8.22 -3.52
C GLU A 75 -4.76 8.62 -2.03
N PRO A 76 -3.57 8.74 -1.39
CA PRO A 76 -3.51 9.11 0.01
C PRO A 76 -4.09 10.50 0.32
N LEU A 77 -3.96 11.45 -0.58
CA LEU A 77 -4.52 12.79 -0.40
C LEU A 77 -6.02 12.82 -0.60
N SER A 78 -6.58 12.00 -1.49
CA SER A 78 -8.02 11.87 -1.67
C SER A 78 -8.70 11.39 -0.38
N ASP A 79 -8.08 10.45 0.34
CA ASP A 79 -8.57 9.94 1.62
C ASP A 79 -8.48 11.02 2.74
N ILE A 80 -7.40 11.81 2.76
CA ILE A 80 -7.26 12.94 3.69
C ILE A 80 -8.31 14.02 3.40
N LEU A 81 -8.61 14.30 2.13
CA LEU A 81 -9.66 15.21 1.73
C LEU A 81 -11.07 14.73 2.15
N GLY A 82 -11.27 13.41 2.29
CA GLY A 82 -12.47 12.80 2.87
C GLY A 82 -12.61 12.99 4.38
N SER A 83 -11.59 13.49 5.07
CA SER A 83 -11.63 13.72 6.53
C SER A 83 -12.59 14.85 6.91
N PRO A 84 -13.11 14.89 8.16
CA PRO A 84 -14.03 15.91 8.62
C PRO A 84 -13.54 17.37 8.44
N LEU A 85 -12.21 17.56 8.40
CA LEU A 85 -11.59 18.87 8.20
C LEU A 85 -11.87 19.44 6.80
N PHE A 86 -11.90 18.60 5.78
CA PHE A 86 -12.11 18.97 4.38
C PHE A 86 -13.48 18.55 3.84
N ALA A 87 -14.31 17.92 4.68
CA ALA A 87 -15.64 17.44 4.31
C ALA A 87 -16.52 18.46 3.57
N PRO A 88 -16.48 19.79 3.87
CA PRO A 88 -17.26 20.78 3.14
C PRO A 88 -16.80 21.00 1.69
N ALA A 89 -15.52 20.83 1.40
CA ALA A 89 -14.93 21.06 0.08
C ALA A 89 -15.00 19.83 -0.83
N LEU A 90 -14.99 18.64 -0.24
CA LEU A 90 -14.91 17.37 -0.96
C LEU A 90 -16.06 17.16 -1.98
N PRO A 91 -17.35 17.39 -1.64
CA PRO A 91 -18.46 17.20 -2.59
C PRO A 91 -18.33 18.07 -3.84
N VAL A 92 -17.83 19.31 -3.67
CA VAL A 92 -17.61 20.24 -4.79
C VAL A 92 -16.46 19.77 -5.66
N LEU A 93 -15.36 19.32 -5.06
CA LEU A 93 -14.20 18.79 -5.79
C LEU A 93 -14.54 17.51 -6.55
N VAL A 94 -15.26 16.58 -5.92
CA VAL A 94 -15.72 15.33 -6.55
C VAL A 94 -16.66 15.62 -7.71
N GLN A 95 -17.64 16.52 -7.55
CA GLN A 95 -18.56 16.90 -8.61
C GLN A 95 -17.84 17.57 -9.79
N LEU A 96 -16.79 18.37 -9.53
CA LEU A 96 -15.95 18.97 -10.56
C LEU A 96 -15.12 17.91 -11.30
N ASP A 97 -14.62 16.90 -10.61
CA ASP A 97 -13.87 15.80 -11.23
C ASP A 97 -14.78 14.89 -12.05
N GLU A 98 -15.92 14.46 -11.52
CA GLU A 98 -16.95 13.68 -12.23
C GLU A 98 -17.46 14.38 -13.50
N SER A 99 -17.58 15.70 -13.46
CA SER A 99 -17.93 16.49 -14.65
C SER A 99 -16.83 16.51 -15.72
N GLY A 100 -15.63 16.04 -15.43
CA GLY A 100 -14.45 16.09 -16.29
C GLY A 100 -13.88 17.51 -16.48
N LEU A 101 -14.41 18.51 -15.80
CA LEU A 101 -13.99 19.90 -15.95
C LEU A 101 -12.55 20.13 -15.48
N LEU A 102 -12.12 19.48 -14.40
CA LEU A 102 -10.76 19.59 -13.87
C LEU A 102 -9.71 19.05 -14.85
N ARG A 103 -10.04 18.01 -15.60
CA ARG A 103 -9.14 17.35 -16.56
C ARG A 103 -9.21 17.94 -17.97
N HIS A 104 -10.23 18.77 -18.24
CA HIS A 104 -10.41 19.33 -19.59
C HIS A 104 -9.31 20.36 -19.92
N PRO A 105 -8.60 20.26 -21.07
CA PRO A 105 -7.49 21.15 -21.40
C PRO A 105 -7.86 22.64 -21.44
N LEU A 106 -9.07 22.95 -21.89
CA LEU A 106 -9.55 24.35 -21.94
C LEU A 106 -9.77 24.90 -20.53
N THR A 107 -10.29 24.13 -19.60
CA THR A 107 -10.48 24.57 -18.21
C THR A 107 -9.13 24.78 -17.54
N ARG A 108 -8.18 23.85 -17.72
CA ARG A 108 -6.81 23.96 -17.21
C ARG A 108 -6.08 25.19 -17.76
N PHE A 109 -6.32 25.54 -19.02
CA PHE A 109 -5.75 26.75 -19.63
C PHE A 109 -6.44 28.02 -19.16
N ALA A 110 -7.77 28.04 -19.09
CA ALA A 110 -8.55 29.24 -18.80
C ALA A 110 -8.53 29.63 -17.31
N ALA A 111 -8.43 28.64 -16.39
CA ALA A 111 -8.39 28.85 -14.94
C ALA A 111 -6.95 28.91 -14.38
N ARG A 112 -5.95 29.17 -15.24
CA ARG A 112 -4.57 29.40 -14.80
C ARG A 112 -4.49 30.73 -14.02
N GLY A 113 -4.43 30.64 -12.71
CA GLY A 113 -4.27 31.79 -11.83
C GLY A 113 -3.89 31.31 -10.45
N THR A 114 -3.32 32.21 -9.64
CA THR A 114 -2.87 31.89 -8.30
C THR A 114 -4.02 31.92 -7.30
N LEU A 115 -3.93 31.09 -6.27
CA LEU A 115 -4.76 31.17 -5.08
C LEU A 115 -3.86 31.54 -3.90
N ASP A 116 -4.18 32.64 -3.24
CA ASP A 116 -3.49 33.11 -2.04
C ASP A 116 -4.49 33.14 -0.87
N GLY A 117 -4.08 32.61 0.28
CA GLY A 117 -4.94 32.53 1.45
C GLY A 117 -4.18 32.83 2.74
N ALA A 118 -4.85 33.42 3.71
CA ALA A 118 -4.29 33.71 5.02
C ALA A 118 -5.24 33.33 6.14
N LEU A 119 -4.66 32.82 7.21
CA LEU A 119 -5.28 32.62 8.51
C LEU A 119 -4.72 33.67 9.47
N LEU A 120 -5.58 34.44 10.12
CA LEU A 120 -5.18 35.42 11.11
C LEU A 120 -5.19 34.80 12.52
N SER A 121 -4.55 35.48 13.48
CA SER A 121 -4.41 35.01 14.87
C SER A 121 -5.73 34.77 15.61
N ASP A 122 -6.80 35.43 15.18
CA ASP A 122 -8.16 35.32 15.74
C ASP A 122 -9.06 34.29 15.00
N GLY A 123 -8.47 33.49 14.10
CA GLY A 123 -9.20 32.46 13.35
C GLY A 123 -9.94 32.95 12.12
N ARG A 124 -9.82 34.24 11.76
CA ARG A 124 -10.35 34.78 10.51
C ARG A 124 -9.54 34.28 9.33
N ILE A 125 -10.26 33.93 8.25
CA ILE A 125 -9.67 33.42 7.00
C ILE A 125 -10.01 34.40 5.88
N LEU A 126 -9.02 34.68 5.06
CA LEU A 126 -9.18 35.40 3.78
C LEU A 126 -8.46 34.64 2.68
N ALA A 127 -9.13 34.43 1.57
CA ALA A 127 -8.54 33.83 0.39
C ALA A 127 -8.92 34.63 -0.86
N ALA A 128 -7.99 34.67 -1.82
CA ALA A 128 -8.18 35.34 -3.11
C ALA A 128 -7.69 34.43 -4.24
N TRP A 129 -8.58 34.13 -5.17
CA TRP A 129 -8.26 33.33 -6.35
C TRP A 129 -8.25 34.22 -7.59
N ASP A 130 -7.11 34.28 -8.29
CA ASP A 130 -7.05 34.89 -9.61
C ASP A 130 -7.64 33.89 -10.64
N ALA A 131 -8.83 34.20 -11.15
CA ALA A 131 -9.50 33.33 -12.11
C ALA A 131 -8.87 33.35 -13.52
N GLY A 132 -7.67 33.92 -13.68
CA GLY A 132 -6.93 33.91 -14.93
C GLY A 132 -7.71 34.55 -16.10
N ILE A 133 -7.81 33.84 -17.22
CA ILE A 133 -8.55 34.26 -18.43
C ILE A 133 -10.06 34.27 -18.16
N LEU A 134 -10.55 33.57 -17.14
CA LEU A 134 -11.96 33.57 -16.75
C LEU A 134 -12.36 34.83 -15.97
N SER A 135 -11.41 35.66 -15.55
CA SER A 135 -11.68 36.86 -14.75
C SER A 135 -12.70 37.80 -15.34
N PRO A 136 -12.85 38.05 -16.67
CA PRO A 136 -13.92 38.85 -17.20
C PRO A 136 -15.32 38.29 -16.95
N PHE A 137 -15.42 36.95 -16.82
CA PHE A 137 -16.68 36.26 -16.54
C PHE A 137 -17.14 36.41 -15.09
N LEU A 138 -16.23 36.68 -14.16
CA LEU A 138 -16.54 36.89 -12.75
C LEU A 138 -17.53 38.07 -12.58
N ARG A 139 -17.45 39.06 -13.44
CA ARG A 139 -18.38 40.24 -13.43
C ARG A 139 -19.81 39.85 -13.73
N PHE A 140 -20.07 38.74 -14.39
CA PHE A 140 -21.39 38.21 -14.71
C PHE A 140 -21.95 37.24 -13.66
N LEU A 141 -21.13 36.82 -12.68
CA LEU A 141 -21.57 35.92 -11.60
C LEU A 141 -22.83 36.45 -10.86
N PRO A 142 -22.92 37.73 -10.50
CA PRO A 142 -24.12 38.27 -9.87
C PRO A 142 -25.37 38.15 -10.75
N ALA A 143 -25.24 38.30 -12.08
CA ALA A 143 -26.35 38.16 -13.01
C ALA A 143 -26.79 36.69 -13.21
N LEU A 144 -25.89 35.76 -12.97
CA LEU A 144 -26.15 34.33 -13.03
C LEU A 144 -26.65 33.74 -11.70
N ALA A 145 -26.62 34.51 -10.62
CA ALA A 145 -26.95 34.08 -9.27
C ALA A 145 -28.31 33.39 -9.15
N GLY A 146 -29.34 33.91 -9.88
CA GLY A 146 -30.66 33.30 -9.89
C GLY A 146 -30.80 31.98 -10.65
N ARG A 147 -29.74 31.55 -11.35
CA ARG A 147 -29.65 30.28 -12.09
C ARG A 147 -28.72 29.24 -11.45
N LEU A 148 -27.96 29.66 -10.44
CA LEU A 148 -27.06 28.78 -9.70
C LEU A 148 -27.84 28.07 -8.58
N THR A 149 -28.14 26.81 -8.75
CA THR A 149 -28.78 25.93 -7.73
C THR A 149 -27.73 25.16 -6.96
N ILE A 150 -26.87 25.87 -6.20
CA ILE A 150 -25.94 25.24 -5.26
C ILE A 150 -26.58 25.27 -3.87
N ALA A 151 -26.67 24.12 -3.23
CA ALA A 151 -27.20 24.01 -1.87
C ALA A 151 -26.45 24.95 -0.92
N ASN A 152 -27.18 25.65 -0.05
CA ASN A 152 -26.64 26.56 0.96
C ASN A 152 -25.90 27.81 0.44
N LEU A 153 -25.93 28.10 -0.85
CA LEU A 153 -25.38 29.31 -1.46
C LEU A 153 -26.48 30.35 -1.73
N TYR A 154 -26.40 31.52 -1.09
CA TYR A 154 -27.38 32.59 -1.18
C TYR A 154 -26.74 33.82 -1.79
N TYR A 155 -27.44 34.48 -2.73
CA TYR A 155 -27.02 35.77 -3.24
C TYR A 155 -27.68 36.89 -2.44
N VAL A 156 -26.85 37.78 -1.88
CA VAL A 156 -27.28 38.90 -1.05
C VAL A 156 -26.83 40.24 -1.67
N GLN A 157 -27.75 41.16 -1.88
CA GLN A 157 -27.43 42.50 -2.32
C GLN A 157 -27.54 43.45 -1.12
N ALA A 158 -26.42 43.94 -0.64
CA ALA A 158 -26.30 44.85 0.48
C ALA A 158 -25.74 46.19 0.01
N GLY A 159 -26.62 47.17 -0.28
CA GLY A 159 -26.22 48.48 -0.76
C GLY A 159 -25.56 48.45 -2.14
N LYS A 160 -24.31 48.94 -2.22
CA LYS A 160 -23.50 48.94 -3.44
C LYS A 160 -22.71 47.62 -3.65
N LEU A 161 -22.63 46.76 -2.61
CA LEU A 161 -21.88 45.52 -2.63
C LEU A 161 -22.86 44.36 -2.82
N SER A 162 -22.59 43.52 -3.78
CA SER A 162 -23.27 42.23 -3.97
C SER A 162 -22.32 41.08 -3.64
N ARG A 163 -22.83 40.12 -2.89
CA ARG A 163 -22.03 38.99 -2.43
C ARG A 163 -22.82 37.66 -2.43
N PHE A 164 -22.15 36.59 -2.52
CA PHE A 164 -22.68 35.27 -2.21
C PHE A 164 -22.34 34.92 -0.76
N GLU A 165 -23.29 34.32 -0.06
CA GLU A 165 -23.12 33.78 1.27
C GLU A 165 -23.30 32.27 1.20
N TYR A 166 -22.26 31.50 1.54
CA TYR A 166 -22.33 30.06 1.69
C TYR A 166 -22.44 29.72 3.18
N ARG A 167 -23.54 29.13 3.58
CA ARG A 167 -23.88 28.89 4.99
C ARG A 167 -23.76 27.43 5.32
N THR A 168 -22.80 27.06 6.23
CA THR A 168 -22.56 25.71 6.74
C THR A 168 -22.75 25.68 8.24
N GLY A 169 -23.86 25.15 8.73
CA GLY A 169 -24.16 25.11 10.15
C GLY A 169 -24.16 26.50 10.79
N LYS A 170 -23.15 26.82 11.62
CA LYS A 170 -22.99 28.13 12.28
C LYS A 170 -22.11 29.09 11.50
N ASP A 171 -21.39 28.63 10.48
CA ASP A 171 -20.41 29.43 9.75
C ASP A 171 -20.99 29.99 8.47
N VAL A 172 -20.62 31.25 8.17
CA VAL A 172 -20.98 31.94 6.95
C VAL A 172 -19.73 32.37 6.21
N TRP A 173 -19.61 31.91 4.97
CA TRP A 173 -18.55 32.30 4.08
C TRP A 173 -19.06 33.34 3.07
N TYR A 174 -18.34 34.46 2.96
CA TYR A 174 -18.62 35.56 2.07
C TYR A 174 -17.77 35.42 0.82
N ILE A 175 -18.40 35.52 -0.37
CA ILE A 175 -17.74 35.34 -1.67
C ILE A 175 -18.14 36.45 -2.61
N SER A 176 -17.19 37.16 -3.22
CA SER A 176 -17.48 38.18 -4.23
C SER A 176 -16.35 38.33 -5.24
N PRO A 177 -16.66 38.68 -6.49
CA PRO A 177 -15.66 39.14 -7.44
C PRO A 177 -15.10 40.51 -7.04
N TYR A 178 -13.77 40.63 -7.12
CA TYR A 178 -13.04 41.88 -6.94
C TYR A 178 -11.97 41.99 -8.01
N HIS A 179 -12.13 42.92 -8.97
CA HIS A 179 -11.30 42.98 -10.17
C HIS A 179 -11.21 41.64 -10.93
N ASN A 180 -10.03 41.04 -11.00
CA ASN A 180 -9.77 39.70 -11.58
C ASN A 180 -9.82 38.57 -10.54
N LEU A 181 -10.07 38.89 -9.28
CA LEU A 181 -10.03 37.98 -8.16
C LEU A 181 -11.45 37.53 -7.76
N LEU A 182 -11.54 36.30 -7.26
CA LEU A 182 -12.66 35.85 -6.44
C LEU A 182 -12.18 35.85 -4.98
N VAL A 183 -12.75 36.74 -4.17
CA VAL A 183 -12.39 36.92 -2.76
C VAL A 183 -13.35 36.12 -1.89
N ILE A 184 -12.81 35.38 -0.92
CA ILE A 184 -13.53 34.49 -0.01
C ILE A 184 -13.06 34.77 1.42
N SER A 185 -14.01 34.95 2.35
CA SER A 185 -13.69 35.12 3.79
C SER A 185 -14.78 34.54 4.68
N ASN A 186 -14.39 34.07 5.86
CA ASN A 186 -15.34 33.69 6.92
C ASN A 186 -15.73 34.87 7.83
N ASN A 187 -15.20 36.06 7.57
CA ASN A 187 -15.46 37.24 8.37
C ASN A 187 -15.92 38.40 7.49
N GLN A 188 -17.11 38.95 7.83
CA GLN A 188 -17.76 40.02 7.01
C GLN A 188 -16.92 41.30 7.01
N ALA A 189 -16.42 41.75 8.17
CA ALA A 189 -15.69 43.02 8.28
C ALA A 189 -14.37 42.99 7.49
N LEU A 190 -13.64 41.87 7.59
CA LEU A 190 -12.41 41.64 6.83
C LEU A 190 -12.69 41.58 5.34
N PHE A 191 -13.75 40.91 4.94
CA PHE A 191 -14.20 40.82 3.55
C PHE A 191 -14.56 42.19 2.95
N GLU A 192 -15.34 42.98 3.68
CA GLU A 192 -15.77 44.34 3.24
C GLU A 192 -14.55 45.29 3.15
N SER A 193 -13.57 45.19 4.07
CA SER A 193 -12.36 46.03 4.04
C SER A 193 -11.52 45.80 2.78
N VAL A 194 -11.49 44.57 2.27
CA VAL A 194 -10.79 44.21 1.01
C VAL A 194 -11.53 44.81 -0.17
N LEU A 195 -12.86 44.69 -0.22
CA LEU A 195 -13.67 45.20 -1.32
C LEU A 195 -13.67 46.76 -1.40
N ASP A 196 -13.61 47.42 -0.27
CA ASP A 196 -13.52 48.90 -0.15
C ASP A 196 -12.10 49.43 -0.41
N GLY A 197 -11.12 48.58 -0.57
CA GLY A 197 -9.72 48.94 -0.80
C GLY A 197 -9.05 49.62 0.41
N THR A 198 -9.63 49.47 1.60
CA THR A 198 -9.08 50.03 2.86
C THR A 198 -8.07 49.10 3.54
N SER A 199 -7.95 47.88 3.12
CA SER A 199 -6.97 46.88 3.62
C SER A 199 -5.59 47.10 2.98
N ARG A 200 -5.12 48.32 2.91
CA ARG A 200 -3.78 48.64 2.42
C ARG A 200 -2.87 48.97 3.61
N ASP A 201 -2.39 47.97 4.30
CA ASP A 201 -1.26 48.12 5.17
C ASP A 201 -0.10 47.24 4.68
N GLY A 202 0.94 47.91 4.25
CA GLY A 202 2.28 47.52 4.52
C GLY A 202 3.21 46.99 3.45
N ASP A 203 4.32 47.62 3.51
CA ASP A 203 5.55 47.42 2.73
C ASP A 203 6.35 46.15 3.09
N LEU A 204 5.96 45.35 4.04
CA LEU A 204 6.71 44.15 4.49
C LEU A 204 6.47 42.88 3.63
N ARG A 205 5.48 42.89 2.75
CA ARG A 205 5.15 41.80 1.84
C ARG A 205 6.22 41.56 0.78
N GLY A 206 7.00 42.58 0.50
CA GLY A 206 7.68 42.67 -0.81
C GLY A 206 8.72 41.61 -1.08
N SER A 207 9.49 41.17 -0.09
CA SER A 207 10.61 40.27 -0.36
C SER A 207 10.33 38.79 -0.10
N ARG A 208 9.73 38.45 1.03
CA ARG A 208 9.56 37.04 1.41
C ARG A 208 8.47 36.32 0.62
N VAL A 209 7.29 36.92 0.47
CA VAL A 209 6.20 36.31 -0.32
C VAL A 209 6.58 36.19 -1.79
N LYS A 210 7.27 37.20 -2.35
CA LYS A 210 7.74 37.15 -3.72
C LYS A 210 8.85 36.14 -3.97
N GLU A 211 9.80 36.02 -3.04
CA GLU A 211 10.86 35.01 -3.10
C GLU A 211 10.29 33.60 -2.96
N PHE A 212 9.32 33.44 -2.06
CA PHE A 212 8.59 32.23 -1.83
C PHE A 212 7.70 31.84 -3.00
N SER A 213 7.03 32.79 -3.67
CA SER A 213 6.13 32.53 -4.81
C SER A 213 6.83 32.20 -6.13
N SER A 214 8.16 32.26 -6.19
CA SER A 214 8.93 31.98 -7.42
C SER A 214 9.42 30.53 -7.57
N GLY A 215 9.17 29.66 -6.59
CA GLY A 215 9.59 28.27 -6.59
C GLY A 215 8.75 27.36 -7.51
N ASN A 216 9.32 26.22 -7.89
CA ASN A 216 8.62 25.18 -8.66
C ASN A 216 8.00 24.16 -7.70
N TYR A 217 6.79 24.45 -7.20
CA TYR A 217 6.01 23.63 -6.29
C TYR A 217 4.52 23.71 -6.64
N ASP A 218 3.73 22.80 -6.09
CA ASP A 218 2.27 22.77 -6.29
C ASP A 218 1.52 23.63 -5.26
N ALA A 219 2.05 23.68 -4.03
CA ALA A 219 1.57 24.55 -2.97
C ALA A 219 2.72 24.97 -2.07
N ALA A 220 2.62 26.15 -1.48
CA ALA A 220 3.58 26.64 -0.50
C ALA A 220 2.85 27.28 0.69
N LEU A 221 3.40 27.09 1.90
CA LEU A 221 2.78 27.48 3.16
C LEU A 221 3.82 28.14 4.05
N LEU A 222 3.48 29.32 4.57
CA LEU A 222 4.21 29.98 5.66
C LEU A 222 3.41 29.82 6.94
N ILE A 223 3.98 29.26 7.99
CA ILE A 223 3.31 29.10 9.28
C ILE A 223 4.18 29.77 10.36
N SER A 224 3.57 30.60 11.20
CA SER A 224 4.25 31.12 12.39
C SER A 224 4.76 29.98 13.25
N THR A 225 6.04 30.04 13.66
CA THR A 225 6.67 29.02 14.51
C THR A 225 5.93 28.85 15.83
N GLU A 226 5.41 29.94 16.42
CA GLU A 226 4.63 29.90 17.64
C GLU A 226 3.33 29.10 17.48
N VAL A 227 2.60 29.31 16.38
CA VAL A 227 1.37 28.55 16.09
C VAL A 227 1.67 27.10 15.78
N LEU A 228 2.74 26.82 15.07
CA LEU A 228 3.17 25.45 14.76
C LEU A 228 3.52 24.67 16.04
N VAL A 229 4.37 25.24 16.89
CA VAL A 229 4.78 24.61 18.15
C VAL A 229 3.59 24.40 19.08
N SER A 230 2.70 25.40 19.22
CA SER A 230 1.52 25.27 20.08
C SER A 230 0.53 24.21 19.55
N SER A 231 0.34 24.10 18.24
CA SER A 231 -0.53 23.11 17.62
C SER A 231 0.02 21.68 17.76
N LEU A 232 1.33 21.52 17.60
CA LEU A 232 2.01 20.24 17.80
C LEU A 232 2.04 19.84 19.28
N ALA A 233 2.24 20.79 20.20
CA ALA A 233 2.17 20.53 21.63
C ALA A 233 0.80 20.00 22.08
N ALA A 234 -0.27 20.46 21.45
CA ALA A 234 -1.62 19.95 21.69
C ALA A 234 -1.81 18.50 21.22
N THR A 235 -1.03 18.07 20.23
CA THR A 235 -1.15 16.73 19.61
C THR A 235 -0.13 15.76 20.21
N ASP A 236 1.12 16.17 20.35
CA ASP A 236 2.23 15.37 20.89
C ASP A 236 3.23 16.28 21.61
N PRO A 237 3.20 16.30 22.96
CA PRO A 237 4.09 17.14 23.76
C PRO A 237 5.58 16.85 23.54
N SER A 238 5.96 15.60 23.21
CA SER A 238 7.35 15.21 23.01
C SER A 238 7.96 15.82 21.75
N VAL A 239 7.14 15.98 20.70
CA VAL A 239 7.54 16.65 19.47
C VAL A 239 7.72 18.16 19.72
N ALA A 240 6.83 18.75 20.49
CA ALA A 240 6.94 20.17 20.87
C ALA A 240 8.21 20.45 21.65
N GLU A 241 8.55 19.63 22.65
CA GLU A 241 9.79 19.74 23.41
C GLU A 241 11.04 19.65 22.50
N THR A 242 11.00 18.76 21.51
CA THR A 242 12.10 18.62 20.54
C THR A 242 12.24 19.86 19.64
N LEU A 243 11.11 20.44 19.20
CA LEU A 243 11.10 21.68 18.41
C LEU A 243 11.55 22.91 19.22
N ASP A 244 11.22 22.96 20.50
CA ASP A 244 11.69 24.01 21.42
C ASP A 244 13.22 24.00 21.54
N LEU A 245 13.87 22.83 21.51
CA LEU A 245 15.33 22.72 21.48
C LEU A 245 15.96 23.33 20.21
N LEU A 246 15.22 23.35 19.10
CA LEU A 246 15.67 23.96 17.83
C LEU A 246 15.60 25.49 17.86
N ARG A 247 14.86 26.09 18.81
CA ARG A 247 14.65 27.54 18.91
C ARG A 247 14.30 28.19 17.57
N LEU A 248 13.24 27.69 16.95
CA LEU A 248 12.78 28.18 15.65
C LEU A 248 12.29 29.63 15.77
N GLU A 249 12.64 30.48 14.82
CA GLU A 249 12.25 31.89 14.78
C GLU A 249 11.41 32.25 13.57
N GLY A 250 10.40 33.08 13.78
CA GLY A 250 9.60 33.70 12.72
C GLY A 250 8.60 32.74 12.09
N PHE A 251 8.88 32.29 10.87
CA PHE A 251 8.00 31.42 10.10
C PHE A 251 8.71 30.14 9.65
N VAL A 252 7.97 29.04 9.59
CA VAL A 252 8.34 27.85 8.84
C VAL A 252 7.80 27.99 7.43
N GLU A 253 8.66 27.88 6.47
CA GLU A 253 8.34 27.85 5.02
C GLU A 253 8.22 26.39 4.60
N ALA A 254 7.06 25.98 4.08
CA ALA A 254 6.82 24.64 3.57
C ALA A 254 6.48 24.70 2.08
N ALA A 255 7.21 23.95 1.25
CA ALA A 255 6.91 23.76 -0.16
C ALA A 255 6.48 22.32 -0.39
N VAL A 256 5.37 22.14 -1.11
CA VAL A 256 4.76 20.84 -1.36
C VAL A 256 4.73 20.58 -2.87
N SER A 257 5.24 19.41 -3.27
CA SER A 257 5.18 18.94 -4.66
C SER A 257 4.53 17.56 -4.71
N ILE A 258 3.50 17.44 -5.53
CA ILE A 258 2.67 16.23 -5.63
C ILE A 258 2.90 15.59 -7.00
N SER A 259 3.21 14.30 -6.98
CA SER A 259 3.25 13.43 -8.16
C SER A 259 2.31 12.26 -7.95
N PRO A 260 1.92 11.47 -8.95
CA PRO A 260 0.88 10.44 -8.78
C PRO A 260 1.13 9.46 -7.62
N ARG A 261 2.39 9.17 -7.32
CA ARG A 261 2.80 8.25 -6.25
C ARG A 261 3.78 8.84 -5.24
N LYS A 262 4.24 10.09 -5.45
CA LYS A 262 5.26 10.71 -4.62
C LYS A 262 4.79 12.05 -4.08
N LEU A 263 5.00 12.27 -2.80
CA LEU A 263 4.81 13.55 -2.14
C LEU A 263 6.15 14.02 -1.58
N ASP A 264 6.58 15.21 -2.00
CA ASP A 264 7.75 15.88 -1.49
C ASP A 264 7.33 17.10 -0.68
N ILE A 265 7.88 17.26 0.51
CA ILE A 265 7.67 18.40 1.40
C ILE A 265 9.03 18.92 1.83
N ASP A 266 9.35 20.14 1.46
CA ASP A 266 10.55 20.83 1.91
C ASP A 266 10.17 21.90 2.93
N LEU A 267 10.74 21.81 4.12
CA LEU A 267 10.54 22.74 5.23
C LEU A 267 11.81 23.53 5.48
N ILE A 268 11.70 24.83 5.61
CA ILE A 268 12.82 25.73 5.95
C ILE A 268 12.37 26.63 7.11
N SER A 269 13.17 26.70 8.16
CA SER A 269 12.94 27.62 9.26
C SER A 269 14.27 28.22 9.73
N ARG A 270 14.23 29.47 10.17
CA ARG A 270 15.37 30.09 10.83
C ARG A 270 15.47 29.62 12.26
N ILE A 271 16.69 29.52 12.75
CA ILE A 271 17.00 29.24 14.15
C ILE A 271 17.73 30.42 14.77
N ASP A 272 17.52 30.59 16.07
CA ASP A 272 18.25 31.59 16.85
C ASP A 272 19.76 31.47 16.59
N SER A 273 20.40 32.62 16.38
CA SER A 273 21.84 32.70 16.09
C SER A 273 22.71 32.41 17.35
N GLY A 274 22.10 32.32 18.54
CA GLY A 274 22.77 31.98 19.78
C GLY A 274 23.31 30.55 19.84
N PRO A 275 24.21 30.25 20.79
CA PRO A 275 24.68 28.88 21.01
C PRO A 275 23.51 28.00 21.45
N GLY A 276 23.36 26.84 20.83
CA GLY A 276 22.30 25.87 21.18
C GLY A 276 22.80 24.43 21.00
N PRO A 277 22.34 23.51 21.85
CA PRO A 277 22.89 22.16 21.91
C PRO A 277 22.78 21.40 20.58
N ILE A 278 21.72 21.64 19.80
CA ILE A 278 21.52 20.97 18.52
C ILE A 278 22.36 21.61 17.41
N LYS A 279 22.50 22.95 17.42
CA LYS A 279 23.31 23.66 16.44
C LYS A 279 24.78 23.29 16.52
N ASP A 280 25.31 23.22 17.74
CA ASP A 280 26.72 22.88 17.99
C ASP A 280 27.01 21.43 17.59
N LEU A 281 26.02 20.53 17.73
CA LEU A 281 26.13 19.13 17.36
C LEU A 281 26.10 18.88 15.83
N ILE A 282 25.22 19.58 15.10
CA ILE A 282 24.86 19.24 13.69
C ILE A 282 25.46 20.25 12.69
N SER A 283 26.03 21.36 13.15
CA SER A 283 26.46 22.49 12.28
C SER A 283 27.70 22.25 11.41
N ARG A 284 28.22 21.03 11.33
CA ARG A 284 29.33 20.70 10.45
C ARG A 284 28.86 20.40 9.04
N ASP A 285 29.60 20.89 8.04
CA ASP A 285 29.45 20.53 6.62
C ASP A 285 29.60 19.02 6.42
N SER A 286 28.52 18.28 6.55
CA SER A 286 28.49 16.88 6.24
C SER A 286 28.03 16.69 4.78
N SER A 287 28.95 16.25 3.93
CA SER A 287 28.57 15.52 2.71
C SER A 287 27.70 14.33 3.08
N LEU A 288 27.03 13.73 2.10
CA LEU A 288 26.31 12.46 2.30
C LEU A 288 27.18 11.54 3.14
N SER A 289 26.66 11.17 4.33
CA SER A 289 27.34 10.29 5.27
C SER A 289 27.86 9.07 4.52
N SER A 290 29.14 8.77 4.65
CA SER A 290 29.76 7.70 3.86
C SER A 290 29.15 6.35 4.18
N ILE A 291 28.58 6.16 5.38
CA ILE A 291 27.86 4.95 5.79
C ILE A 291 26.62 4.67 4.93
N THR A 292 25.93 5.69 4.45
CA THR A 292 24.73 5.53 3.61
C THR A 292 25.03 4.69 2.35
N ARG A 293 26.26 4.77 1.84
CA ARG A 293 26.71 3.98 0.67
C ARG A 293 26.91 2.50 0.98
N PHE A 294 27.05 2.15 2.25
CA PHE A 294 27.29 0.78 2.73
C PHE A 294 26.07 0.14 3.36
N LEU A 295 24.96 0.89 3.54
CA LEU A 295 23.72 0.27 4.01
C LEU A 295 23.27 -0.82 3.01
N PRO A 296 22.98 -2.04 3.46
CA PRO A 296 22.52 -3.12 2.60
C PRO A 296 21.27 -2.76 1.80
N ASP A 297 21.13 -3.31 0.60
CA ASP A 297 19.95 -3.16 -0.26
C ASP A 297 18.66 -3.71 0.40
N THR A 298 18.81 -4.70 1.29
CA THR A 298 17.74 -5.27 2.11
C THR A 298 17.37 -4.44 3.34
N THR A 299 17.89 -3.21 3.48
CA THR A 299 17.56 -2.32 4.60
C THR A 299 16.09 -1.92 4.55
N GLN A 300 15.37 -2.20 5.63
CA GLN A 300 13.96 -1.79 5.81
C GLN A 300 13.83 -0.41 6.44
N TYR A 301 14.69 -0.10 7.39
CA TYR A 301 14.76 1.23 7.97
C TYR A 301 16.21 1.55 8.34
N SER A 302 16.54 2.81 8.28
CA SER A 302 17.83 3.30 8.76
C SER A 302 17.71 4.71 9.32
N THR A 303 18.38 4.95 10.43
CA THR A 303 18.66 6.27 10.96
C THR A 303 20.16 6.49 10.85
N VAL A 304 20.56 7.52 10.14
CA VAL A 304 21.96 7.91 10.00
C VAL A 304 22.12 9.31 10.54
N LEU A 305 23.11 9.49 11.39
CA LEU A 305 23.44 10.76 12.02
C LEU A 305 24.92 11.06 11.83
N SER A 306 25.23 12.27 11.39
CA SER A 306 26.55 12.84 11.40
C SER A 306 26.64 13.92 12.49
N ALA A 307 27.42 13.66 13.53
CA ALA A 307 27.57 14.53 14.70
C ALA A 307 29.04 14.96 14.88
N ALA A 308 29.30 15.88 15.77
CA ALA A 308 30.66 16.27 16.11
C ALA A 308 31.47 15.09 16.69
N GLY A 309 30.78 14.24 17.44
CA GLY A 309 31.33 13.00 18.02
C GLY A 309 30.28 12.22 18.79
N LEU A 310 30.65 11.06 19.31
CA LEU A 310 29.74 10.20 20.07
C LEU A 310 29.40 10.81 21.44
N GLU A 311 30.35 11.56 22.06
CA GLU A 311 30.15 12.21 23.34
C GLU A 311 29.05 13.28 23.23
N GLU A 312 29.11 14.14 22.22
CA GLU A 312 28.15 15.20 21.99
C GLU A 312 26.75 14.63 21.66
N LEU A 313 26.71 13.51 20.88
CA LEU A 313 25.47 12.82 20.59
C LEU A 313 24.81 12.28 21.86
N ILE A 314 25.57 11.65 22.73
CA ILE A 314 25.09 11.11 23.99
C ILE A 314 24.64 12.24 24.94
N ALA A 315 25.38 13.34 24.98
CA ALA A 315 25.02 14.53 25.78
C ALA A 315 23.66 15.11 25.33
N LEU A 316 23.43 15.21 24.00
CA LEU A 316 22.14 15.65 23.45
C LEU A 316 21.02 14.67 23.79
N ALA A 317 21.23 13.39 23.59
CA ALA A 317 20.24 12.35 23.91
C ALA A 317 19.87 12.41 25.43
N GLY A 318 20.83 12.71 26.29
CA GLY A 318 20.61 12.94 27.73
C GLY A 318 19.77 14.17 28.04
N GLN A 319 19.76 15.19 27.18
CA GLN A 319 18.91 16.37 27.33
C GLN A 319 17.48 16.09 26.89
N ILE A 320 17.31 15.39 25.77
CA ILE A 320 15.99 15.06 25.18
C ILE A 320 15.23 14.05 26.06
N SER A 321 15.90 13.07 26.65
CA SER A 321 15.27 11.96 27.38
C SER A 321 14.90 12.24 28.84
N GLY A 322 14.87 13.48 29.26
CA GLY A 322 14.43 13.84 30.62
C GLY A 322 15.28 13.27 31.78
N GLY A 323 16.53 12.88 31.51
CA GLY A 323 17.47 12.40 32.51
C GLY A 323 17.58 10.87 32.64
N GLU A 324 16.81 10.09 31.94
CA GLU A 324 16.88 8.62 31.97
C GLU A 324 18.19 8.10 31.34
N ILE A 325 18.57 8.65 30.19
CA ILE A 325 19.87 8.36 29.55
C ILE A 325 21.01 8.83 30.44
N ARG A 326 20.90 9.93 31.13
CA ARG A 326 21.92 10.42 32.06
C ARG A 326 22.19 9.45 33.21
N ARG A 327 21.14 8.83 33.77
CA ARG A 327 21.27 7.78 34.79
C ARG A 327 21.92 6.52 34.23
N THR A 328 21.52 6.12 33.06
CA THR A 328 22.09 4.97 32.34
C THR A 328 23.57 5.19 32.04
N LEU A 329 23.96 6.39 31.62
CA LEU A 329 25.35 6.77 31.37
C LEU A 329 26.18 6.79 32.65
N ALA A 330 25.69 7.35 33.75
CA ALA A 330 26.37 7.34 35.04
C ALA A 330 26.60 5.90 35.57
N SER A 331 25.60 5.04 35.33
CA SER A 331 25.76 3.60 35.63
C SER A 331 26.77 2.92 34.70
N ALA A 332 26.75 3.24 33.38
CA ALA A 332 27.71 2.73 32.41
C ALA A 332 29.15 3.18 32.71
N GLU A 333 29.32 4.47 33.08
CA GLU A 333 30.61 5.02 33.50
C GLU A 333 31.17 4.29 34.74
N SER A 334 30.31 4.10 35.74
CA SER A 334 30.69 3.39 36.98
C SER A 334 31.04 1.94 36.70
N SER A 335 30.28 1.27 35.81
CA SER A 335 30.53 -0.10 35.42
C SER A 335 31.80 -0.24 34.58
N SER A 336 32.07 0.69 33.67
CA SER A 336 33.27 0.71 32.84
C SER A 336 34.52 0.83 33.66
N ARG A 337 34.53 1.76 34.64
CA ARG A 337 35.65 1.93 35.57
C ARG A 337 35.89 0.70 36.47
N LEU A 338 34.80 0.07 36.90
CA LEU A 338 34.88 -1.12 37.75
C LEU A 338 35.37 -2.33 36.99
N LEU A 339 34.83 -2.59 35.78
CA LEU A 339 35.04 -3.79 35.00
C LEU A 339 36.34 -3.72 34.18
N PHE A 340 36.61 -2.60 33.54
CA PHE A 340 37.67 -2.43 32.55
C PHE A 340 38.79 -1.50 33.00
N ARG A 341 38.61 -0.81 34.11
CA ARG A 341 39.49 0.27 34.59
C ARG A 341 39.69 1.38 33.56
N MET A 342 38.70 1.62 32.77
CA MET A 342 38.63 2.65 31.73
C MET A 342 37.38 3.51 31.96
N ASP A 343 37.46 4.81 31.70
CA ASP A 343 36.31 5.67 31.62
C ASP A 343 35.63 5.54 30.25
N LEU A 344 34.43 6.14 30.07
CA LEU A 344 33.74 6.08 28.81
C LEU A 344 34.46 6.81 27.68
N ASN A 345 35.26 7.83 28.01
CA ASN A 345 36.06 8.55 27.03
C ASN A 345 37.10 7.63 26.42
N GLU A 346 37.83 6.88 27.24
CA GLU A 346 38.80 5.90 26.78
C GLU A 346 38.13 4.73 26.07
N LEU A 347 37.04 4.20 26.63
CA LEU A 347 36.35 3.00 26.11
C LEU A 347 35.63 3.24 24.79
N LEU A 348 34.94 4.36 24.61
CA LEU A 348 34.04 4.60 23.48
C LEU A 348 34.47 5.77 22.59
N TYR A 349 34.87 6.91 23.18
CA TYR A 349 35.02 8.14 22.41
C TYR A 349 36.40 8.28 21.78
N SER A 350 37.43 7.62 22.32
CA SER A 350 38.81 7.76 21.84
C SER A 350 39.04 7.30 20.43
N TRP A 351 38.31 6.29 19.96
CA TRP A 351 38.44 5.67 18.64
C TRP A 351 37.26 5.93 17.71
N SER A 352 36.10 6.30 18.25
CA SER A 352 34.90 6.51 17.42
C SER A 352 34.98 7.81 16.64
N GLY A 353 34.36 7.79 15.45
CA GLY A 353 34.26 8.93 14.56
C GLY A 353 32.96 9.71 14.73
N SER A 354 32.57 10.38 13.66
CA SER A 354 31.46 11.33 13.62
C SER A 354 30.18 10.78 12.99
N GLU A 355 30.23 9.57 12.37
CA GLU A 355 29.08 8.96 11.72
C GLU A 355 28.54 7.77 12.48
N PHE A 356 27.23 7.76 12.68
CA PHE A 356 26.51 6.72 13.40
C PHE A 356 25.30 6.27 12.57
N ALA A 357 25.00 4.99 12.61
CA ALA A 357 23.78 4.48 12.01
C ALA A 357 23.14 3.37 12.84
N VAL A 358 21.82 3.31 12.76
CA VAL A 358 21.02 2.16 13.21
C VAL A 358 20.19 1.74 12.02
N PHE A 359 20.23 0.46 11.65
CA PHE A 359 19.45 -0.03 10.54
C PHE A 359 18.93 -1.44 10.79
N GLY A 360 17.73 -1.73 10.28
CA GLY A 360 17.13 -3.05 10.29
C GLY A 360 17.13 -3.65 8.89
N LEU A 361 17.36 -4.96 8.82
CA LEU A 361 17.32 -5.72 7.59
C LEU A 361 16.00 -6.48 7.44
N GLU A 362 15.58 -6.68 6.21
CA GLU A 362 14.39 -7.44 5.87
C GLU A 362 14.41 -8.86 6.46
N GLY A 363 13.31 -9.25 7.11
CA GLY A 363 13.18 -10.56 7.75
C GLY A 363 14.05 -10.79 8.97
N ARG A 364 14.76 -9.75 9.49
CA ARG A 364 15.64 -9.85 10.66
C ARG A 364 15.11 -9.02 11.82
N PRO A 365 14.89 -9.63 13.01
CA PRO A 365 14.28 -8.92 14.14
C PRO A 365 15.22 -7.96 14.87
N HIS A 366 16.53 -8.13 14.72
CA HIS A 366 17.53 -7.38 15.48
C HIS A 366 18.17 -6.27 14.63
N PRO A 367 18.18 -5.01 15.11
CA PRO A 367 18.86 -3.92 14.41
C PRO A 367 20.38 -4.07 14.45
N VAL A 368 21.03 -3.52 13.44
CA VAL A 368 22.48 -3.37 13.38
C VAL A 368 22.82 -1.92 13.74
N PHE A 369 23.71 -1.74 14.69
CA PHE A 369 24.32 -0.47 15.04
C PHE A 369 25.66 -0.35 14.32
N ALA A 370 25.93 0.79 13.74
CA ALA A 370 27.18 1.08 13.08
C ALA A 370 27.79 2.37 13.63
N VAL A 371 29.07 2.30 14.00
CA VAL A 371 29.84 3.42 14.52
C VAL A 371 31.07 3.59 13.65
N GLN A 372 31.29 4.80 13.14
CA GLN A 372 32.51 5.08 12.36
C GLN A 372 33.74 4.87 13.22
N ILE A 373 34.75 4.25 12.66
CA ILE A 373 36.07 4.09 13.28
C ILE A 373 36.97 5.23 12.78
N ARG A 374 37.29 6.17 13.68
CA ARG A 374 38.22 7.26 13.41
C ARG A 374 39.66 6.81 13.51
N ASP A 375 39.93 5.96 14.52
CA ASP A 375 41.26 5.45 14.82
C ASP A 375 41.22 3.94 15.06
N GLU A 376 41.65 3.17 14.06
CA GLU A 376 41.63 1.71 14.12
C GLU A 376 42.70 1.14 15.09
N GLU A 377 43.86 1.81 15.25
CA GLU A 377 44.89 1.37 16.18
C GLU A 377 44.39 1.54 17.62
N LYS A 378 43.79 2.68 17.91
CA LYS A 378 43.23 2.95 19.24
C LYS A 378 42.06 2.02 19.54
N ARG A 379 41.20 1.74 18.55
CA ARG A 379 40.10 0.77 18.69
C ARG A 379 40.66 -0.60 19.08
N ARG A 380 41.68 -1.08 18.38
CA ARG A 380 42.33 -2.38 18.71
C ARG A 380 42.90 -2.35 20.10
N GLU A 381 43.65 -1.32 20.47
CA GLU A 381 44.23 -1.19 21.80
C GLU A 381 43.13 -1.30 22.88
N VAL A 382 42.05 -0.54 22.73
CA VAL A 382 40.93 -0.55 23.69
C VAL A 382 40.28 -1.95 23.75
N PHE A 383 40.02 -2.57 22.60
CA PHE A 383 39.40 -3.89 22.53
C PHE A 383 40.32 -4.96 23.11
N ASP A 384 41.62 -4.92 22.81
CA ASP A 384 42.60 -5.85 23.40
C ASP A 384 42.67 -5.74 24.94
N ARG A 385 42.57 -4.52 25.47
CA ARG A 385 42.51 -4.29 26.92
C ARG A 385 41.21 -4.78 27.54
N VAL A 386 40.06 -4.56 26.83
CA VAL A 386 38.75 -5.08 27.25
C VAL A 386 38.77 -6.60 27.29
N PHE A 387 39.31 -7.26 26.26
CA PHE A 387 39.35 -8.72 26.14
C PHE A 387 40.43 -9.36 27.04
N SER A 388 41.52 -8.67 27.32
CA SER A 388 42.53 -9.15 28.24
C SER A 388 42.12 -8.98 29.73
N SER A 389 41.06 -8.23 29.99
CA SER A 389 40.51 -8.18 31.34
C SER A 389 39.90 -9.55 31.68
N LEU A 390 40.08 -10.02 32.92
CA LEU A 390 39.55 -11.33 33.42
C LEU A 390 38.01 -11.42 33.36
N VAL A 391 37.37 -10.38 32.87
CA VAL A 391 35.90 -10.21 32.82
C VAL A 391 35.30 -10.70 31.50
N ILE A 392 36.04 -10.65 30.38
CA ILE A 392 35.48 -11.01 29.08
C ILE A 392 36.29 -12.14 28.44
N ASN A 393 35.63 -13.21 28.05
CA ASN A 393 36.30 -14.37 27.43
C ASN A 393 36.10 -14.29 25.91
N GLU A 394 37.19 -14.03 25.18
CA GLU A 394 37.19 -13.91 23.70
C GLU A 394 36.86 -15.22 22.93
N ASN A 395 36.83 -16.38 23.65
CA ASN A 395 36.66 -17.70 23.00
C ASN A 395 35.25 -18.02 22.51
N THR A 396 34.30 -17.05 22.55
CA THR A 396 32.99 -17.22 22.02
C THR A 396 32.85 -16.50 20.67
N SER A 397 33.33 -17.13 19.64
CA SER A 397 33.05 -16.71 18.25
C SER A 397 32.18 -17.76 17.57
N VAL A 398 31.18 -17.29 16.81
CA VAL A 398 30.42 -18.17 15.93
C VAL A 398 31.04 -18.12 14.53
N VAL A 399 31.24 -19.29 13.93
CA VAL A 399 31.70 -19.38 12.53
C VAL A 399 30.48 -19.68 11.68
N LEU A 400 30.07 -18.71 10.86
CA LEU A 400 28.99 -18.84 9.91
C LEU A 400 29.55 -18.58 8.51
N ASP A 401 29.27 -19.46 7.55
CA ASP A 401 29.76 -19.39 6.17
C ASP A 401 31.27 -19.08 6.06
N GLY A 402 32.08 -19.70 6.90
CA GLY A 402 33.54 -19.50 6.98
C GLY A 402 33.96 -18.13 7.54
N THR A 403 33.03 -17.28 7.97
CA THR A 403 33.31 -16.00 8.61
C THR A 403 33.23 -16.14 10.14
N ARG A 404 34.32 -15.78 10.83
CA ARG A 404 34.36 -15.77 12.29
C ARG A 404 33.81 -14.46 12.82
N ILE A 405 32.72 -14.52 13.61
CA ILE A 405 32.05 -13.38 14.21
C ILE A 405 32.25 -13.45 15.73
N PRO A 406 33.03 -12.55 16.33
CA PRO A 406 33.26 -12.51 17.76
C PRO A 406 32.02 -11.97 18.49
N GLN A 407 31.79 -12.50 19.70
CA GLN A 407 30.76 -12.05 20.63
C GLN A 407 31.38 -11.52 21.91
N ILE A 408 30.90 -10.39 22.41
CA ILE A 408 31.24 -9.92 23.73
C ILE A 408 30.43 -10.73 24.74
N ARG A 409 31.09 -11.53 25.58
CA ARG A 409 30.43 -12.33 26.63
C ARG A 409 31.08 -12.08 27.98
N LEU A 410 30.24 -11.88 28.99
CA LEU A 410 30.68 -11.88 30.36
C LEU A 410 30.93 -13.32 30.86
N PRO A 411 31.90 -13.56 31.72
CA PRO A 411 32.05 -14.83 32.41
C PRO A 411 30.77 -15.22 33.16
N GLY A 412 30.40 -16.51 33.13
CA GLY A 412 29.11 -16.98 33.64
C GLY A 412 28.81 -16.62 35.10
N PHE A 413 29.84 -16.52 35.95
CA PHE A 413 29.68 -16.11 37.35
C PHE A 413 29.31 -14.59 37.47
N LEU A 414 29.85 -13.76 36.59
CA LEU A 414 29.51 -12.31 36.52
C LEU A 414 28.14 -12.08 35.94
N ASP A 415 27.76 -12.80 34.90
CA ASP A 415 26.40 -12.77 34.34
C ASP A 415 25.38 -13.21 35.39
N ALA A 416 25.63 -14.25 36.14
CA ALA A 416 24.77 -14.70 37.23
C ALA A 416 24.66 -13.65 38.37
N LEU A 417 25.76 -13.01 38.73
CA LEU A 417 25.79 -11.96 39.73
C LEU A 417 25.02 -10.72 39.29
N LEU A 418 25.21 -10.28 38.06
CA LEU A 418 24.52 -9.09 37.51
C LEU A 418 23.01 -9.34 37.33
N ARG A 419 22.61 -10.55 36.93
CA ARG A 419 21.18 -10.95 36.89
C ARG A 419 20.57 -10.95 38.30
N HIS A 420 21.31 -11.39 39.30
CA HIS A 420 20.88 -11.33 40.69
C HIS A 420 20.68 -9.88 41.17
N LEU A 421 21.50 -8.97 40.67
CA LEU A 421 21.37 -7.53 40.90
C LEU A 421 20.37 -6.84 39.96
N LYS A 422 19.62 -7.62 39.13
CA LYS A 422 18.69 -7.11 38.11
C LYS A 422 19.35 -6.21 37.04
N VAL A 423 20.63 -6.40 36.79
CA VAL A 423 21.38 -5.69 35.73
C VAL A 423 21.53 -6.64 34.55
N THR A 424 20.94 -6.30 33.42
CA THR A 424 21.10 -7.03 32.16
C THR A 424 22.17 -6.33 31.32
N VAL A 425 23.25 -7.04 31.00
CA VAL A 425 24.29 -6.52 30.11
C VAL A 425 24.12 -7.19 28.74
N PRO A 426 23.94 -6.41 27.67
CA PRO A 426 23.85 -6.97 26.32
C PRO A 426 25.18 -7.67 25.94
N MET A 427 25.06 -8.81 25.26
CA MET A 427 26.19 -9.59 24.79
C MET A 427 26.20 -9.64 23.26
N PRO A 428 26.48 -8.51 22.59
CA PRO A 428 26.32 -8.39 21.14
C PRO A 428 27.50 -9.07 20.42
N PHE A 429 27.19 -9.46 19.18
CA PHE A 429 28.19 -9.78 18.16
C PHE A 429 28.71 -8.49 17.52
N TYR A 430 29.96 -8.47 17.07
CA TYR A 430 30.52 -7.30 16.41
C TYR A 430 31.49 -7.69 15.30
N THR A 431 31.68 -6.79 14.34
CA THR A 431 32.72 -6.91 13.31
C THR A 431 33.09 -5.55 12.72
N PRO A 432 34.40 -5.25 12.56
CA PRO A 432 34.80 -4.08 11.80
C PRO A 432 34.65 -4.36 10.30
N GLN A 433 33.98 -3.47 9.60
CA GLN A 433 33.76 -3.55 8.16
C GLN A 433 33.81 -2.18 7.51
N SER A 434 34.66 -1.99 6.50
CA SER A 434 34.75 -0.77 5.68
C SER A 434 34.88 0.55 6.46
N GLY A 435 35.61 0.57 7.58
CA GLY A 435 35.80 1.75 8.43
C GLY A 435 34.69 1.96 9.47
N TYR A 436 33.81 0.99 9.68
CA TYR A 436 32.76 1.02 10.69
C TYR A 436 32.82 -0.20 11.58
N LEU A 437 32.52 -0.04 12.84
CA LEU A 437 32.23 -1.14 13.74
C LEU A 437 30.74 -1.44 13.69
N LEU A 438 30.40 -2.62 13.19
CA LEU A 438 29.02 -3.12 13.17
C LEU A 438 28.77 -3.97 14.43
N ILE A 439 27.64 -3.73 15.09
CA ILE A 439 27.24 -4.38 16.36
C ILE A 439 25.80 -4.85 16.22
N CYS A 440 25.52 -6.10 16.58
CA CYS A 440 24.17 -6.68 16.54
C CYS A 440 24.02 -7.79 17.58
N GLU A 441 22.81 -7.98 18.11
CA GLU A 441 22.51 -9.12 19.01
C GLU A 441 22.44 -10.47 18.29
N SER A 442 22.31 -10.49 16.96
CA SER A 442 22.24 -11.69 16.13
C SER A 442 23.46 -11.80 15.20
N ALA A 443 24.16 -12.93 15.27
CA ALA A 443 25.29 -13.22 14.37
C ALA A 443 24.83 -13.35 12.91
N ASP A 444 23.68 -13.97 12.67
CA ASP A 444 23.11 -14.16 11.32
C ASP A 444 22.74 -12.84 10.66
N THR A 445 22.14 -11.91 11.44
CA THR A 445 21.85 -10.57 10.96
C THR A 445 23.11 -9.80 10.61
N LEU A 446 24.13 -9.91 11.46
CA LEU A 446 25.41 -9.26 11.24
C LEU A 446 26.12 -9.82 10.00
N LEU A 447 26.09 -11.15 9.81
CA LEU A 447 26.63 -11.81 8.63
C LEU A 447 25.92 -11.36 7.35
N ALA A 448 24.58 -11.29 7.37
CA ALA A 448 23.80 -10.80 6.25
C ALA A 448 24.20 -9.37 5.84
N ALA A 449 24.36 -8.48 6.83
CA ALA A 449 24.84 -7.11 6.57
C ALA A 449 26.24 -7.11 5.94
N VAL A 450 27.18 -7.88 6.49
CA VAL A 450 28.55 -7.98 5.98
C VAL A 450 28.58 -8.54 4.55
N ASN A 451 27.77 -9.56 4.27
CA ASN A 451 27.71 -10.17 2.94
C ASN A 451 27.15 -9.21 1.88
N SER A 452 26.11 -8.44 2.20
CA SER A 452 25.61 -7.39 1.32
C SER A 452 26.66 -6.31 1.05
N ILE A 453 27.36 -5.85 2.09
CA ILE A 453 28.44 -4.87 1.95
C ILE A 453 29.55 -5.41 1.06
N ARG A 454 29.99 -6.66 1.25
CA ARG A 454 31.02 -7.30 0.42
C ARG A 454 30.59 -7.46 -1.05
N LYS A 455 29.33 -7.75 -1.29
CA LYS A 455 28.75 -7.84 -2.65
C LYS A 455 28.50 -6.48 -3.28
N ASN A 456 28.75 -5.37 -2.55
CA ASN A 456 28.44 -4.00 -2.97
C ASN A 456 26.95 -3.81 -3.34
N ALA A 457 26.07 -4.58 -2.67
CA ALA A 457 24.62 -4.48 -2.74
C ALA A 457 24.19 -3.42 -1.72
N SER A 458 23.88 -2.20 -2.21
CA SER A 458 23.65 -1.02 -1.36
C SER A 458 22.26 -0.47 -1.54
N LEU A 459 21.66 0.00 -0.44
CA LEU A 459 20.39 0.71 -0.39
C LEU A 459 20.32 1.86 -1.41
N THR A 460 21.43 2.60 -1.58
CA THR A 460 21.49 3.74 -2.53
C THR A 460 21.32 3.33 -3.99
N LYS A 461 21.48 2.06 -4.32
CA LYS A 461 21.26 1.51 -5.66
C LYS A 461 19.85 1.02 -5.91
N THR A 462 19.01 0.94 -4.87
CA THR A 462 17.62 0.51 -5.00
C THR A 462 16.78 1.59 -5.71
N ALA A 463 15.78 1.16 -6.48
CA ALA A 463 14.87 2.07 -7.18
C ALA A 463 14.12 2.99 -6.20
N ALA A 464 13.72 2.46 -5.04
CA ALA A 464 13.08 3.22 -3.98
C ALA A 464 13.94 4.39 -3.49
N TRP A 465 15.19 4.11 -3.11
CA TRP A 465 16.11 5.17 -2.68
C TRP A 465 16.33 6.21 -3.77
N GLN A 466 16.58 5.77 -5.01
CA GLN A 466 16.81 6.67 -6.14
C GLN A 466 15.63 7.61 -6.37
N THR A 467 14.40 7.09 -6.31
CA THR A 467 13.17 7.90 -6.45
C THR A 467 13.00 8.89 -5.30
N LEU A 468 13.24 8.45 -4.05
CA LEU A 468 13.11 9.30 -2.86
C LEU A 468 14.20 10.39 -2.81
N SER A 469 15.40 10.10 -3.28
CA SER A 469 16.54 11.02 -3.20
C SER A 469 16.60 12.09 -4.30
N GLN A 470 15.79 11.98 -5.36
CA GLN A 470 15.83 12.89 -6.51
C GLN A 470 15.56 14.36 -6.21
N SER A 471 14.76 14.64 -5.17
CA SER A 471 14.25 15.99 -4.89
C SER A 471 15.06 16.78 -3.88
N SER A 472 16.10 16.20 -3.26
CA SER A 472 16.77 16.84 -2.12
C SER A 472 18.27 16.98 -2.31
N SER A 473 18.86 18.00 -1.66
CA SER A 473 20.31 18.19 -1.63
C SER A 473 21.03 17.01 -0.96
N ASP A 474 22.23 16.69 -1.44
CA ASP A 474 23.06 15.61 -0.90
C ASP A 474 23.65 15.92 0.50
N LEU A 475 23.43 17.11 1.01
CA LEU A 475 23.99 17.56 2.29
C LEU A 475 22.95 17.36 3.40
N ASN A 476 23.21 16.42 4.29
CA ASN A 476 22.38 16.19 5.47
C ASN A 476 23.21 15.76 6.68
N SER A 477 22.79 16.21 7.85
CA SER A 477 23.35 15.81 9.13
C SER A 477 22.58 14.65 9.78
N PHE A 478 21.34 14.48 9.36
CA PHE A 478 20.46 13.41 9.80
C PHE A 478 19.65 12.90 8.61
N SER A 479 19.52 11.59 8.48
CA SER A 479 18.59 10.97 7.55
C SER A 479 17.88 9.78 8.17
N LEU A 480 16.59 9.70 7.93
CA LEU A 480 15.73 8.58 8.29
C LEU A 480 15.14 7.99 7.01
N PHE A 481 15.47 6.75 6.70
CA PHE A 481 14.84 5.99 5.64
C PHE A 481 13.94 4.91 6.26
N TYR A 482 12.80 4.66 5.65
CA TYR A 482 11.95 3.52 5.98
C TYR A 482 11.30 2.92 4.75
N SER A 483 11.09 1.60 4.81
CA SER A 483 10.33 0.81 3.86
C SER A 483 9.47 -0.15 4.68
N LEU A 484 8.15 0.13 4.76
CA LEU A 484 7.23 -0.52 5.70
C LEU A 484 6.59 -1.79 5.13
N ASP A 485 7.13 -2.34 4.08
CA ASP A 485 6.54 -3.52 3.45
C ASP A 485 6.37 -4.69 4.45
N ARG A 486 7.01 -4.65 5.63
CA ARG A 486 6.97 -5.79 6.58
C ARG A 486 7.04 -5.49 8.08
N SER A 487 7.36 -4.29 8.53
CA SER A 487 7.32 -3.99 9.98
C SER A 487 7.26 -2.50 10.27
N VAL A 488 6.40 -2.10 11.22
CA VAL A 488 6.42 -0.75 11.78
C VAL A 488 7.70 -0.61 12.63
N PRO A 489 8.60 0.32 12.30
CA PRO A 489 9.79 0.55 13.10
C PRO A 489 9.45 0.80 14.58
N PHE A 490 10.27 0.27 15.47
CA PHE A 490 10.02 0.31 16.93
C PHE A 490 9.85 1.72 17.49
N PHE A 491 10.47 2.74 16.89
CA PHE A 491 10.38 4.14 17.29
C PHE A 491 9.05 4.82 16.90
N LEU A 492 8.22 4.16 16.11
CA LEU A 492 6.88 4.65 15.74
C LEU A 492 5.76 4.05 16.60
N LYS A 493 6.08 3.16 17.51
CA LYS A 493 5.10 2.58 18.43
C LYS A 493 4.59 3.66 19.37
N GLY A 494 3.33 4.02 19.25
CA GLY A 494 2.64 4.94 20.17
C GLY A 494 2.06 6.21 19.55
N ASN A 495 2.45 6.62 18.33
CA ASN A 495 1.90 7.80 17.67
C ASN A 495 0.87 7.42 16.61
N SER A 496 -0.43 7.59 16.90
CA SER A 496 -1.54 7.21 16.01
C SER A 496 -1.60 8.05 14.73
N ALA A 497 -1.17 9.32 14.76
CA ALA A 497 -1.19 10.19 13.59
C ALA A 497 -0.09 9.81 12.59
N ILE A 498 1.11 9.51 13.08
CA ILE A 498 2.22 9.02 12.25
C ILE A 498 1.89 7.64 11.69
N ALA A 499 1.31 6.74 12.49
CA ALA A 499 0.90 5.43 12.03
C ALA A 499 -0.14 5.50 10.90
N SER A 500 -1.06 6.49 10.94
CA SER A 500 -2.03 6.72 9.87
C SER A 500 -1.37 7.21 8.58
N LEU A 501 -0.45 8.17 8.66
CA LEU A 501 0.33 8.65 7.52
C LEU A 501 1.16 7.53 6.88
N LEU A 502 1.76 6.67 7.69
CA LEU A 502 2.60 5.56 7.24
C LEU A 502 1.81 4.45 6.56
N ARG A 503 0.51 4.33 6.83
CA ARG A 503 -0.36 3.40 6.08
C ARG A 503 -0.45 3.76 4.60
N PHE A 504 -0.43 5.05 4.29
CA PHE A 504 -0.55 5.53 2.92
C PHE A 504 0.80 5.59 2.20
N TYR A 505 1.87 5.89 2.93
CA TYR A 505 3.20 6.05 2.35
C TYR A 505 4.16 4.99 2.89
N ARG A 506 4.31 3.92 2.16
CA ARG A 506 5.11 2.76 2.59
C ARG A 506 6.60 3.01 2.64
N GLN A 507 7.09 3.92 1.84
CA GLN A 507 8.50 4.23 1.76
C GLN A 507 8.71 5.71 1.93
N GLY A 508 9.71 6.08 2.70
CA GLY A 508 10.01 7.48 2.94
C GLY A 508 11.45 7.72 3.30
N LEU A 509 11.87 8.93 3.00
CA LEU A 509 13.17 9.47 3.32
C LEU A 509 13.00 10.86 3.91
N VAL A 510 13.38 11.01 5.17
CA VAL A 510 13.43 12.30 5.87
C VAL A 510 14.89 12.70 6.00
N ARG A 511 15.23 13.92 5.62
CA ARG A 511 16.57 14.49 5.78
C ARG A 511 16.49 15.80 6.50
N LEU A 512 17.43 16.01 7.40
CA LEU A 512 17.58 17.27 8.13
C LEU A 512 18.99 17.79 7.95
N SER A 513 19.10 19.07 7.66
CA SER A 513 20.38 19.80 7.63
C SER A 513 20.23 21.14 8.35
N ILE A 514 21.29 21.57 9.01
CA ILE A 514 21.37 22.89 9.64
C ILE A 514 22.53 23.62 8.97
N ARG A 515 22.22 24.72 8.29
CA ARG A 515 23.22 25.54 7.61
C ARG A 515 22.76 27.00 7.62
N ASP A 516 23.72 27.94 7.72
CA ASP A 516 23.45 29.38 7.62
C ASP A 516 22.34 29.88 8.57
N SER A 517 22.33 29.33 9.80
CA SER A 517 21.28 29.60 10.80
C SER A 517 19.85 29.26 10.31
N ALA A 518 19.73 28.27 9.45
CA ALA A 518 18.46 27.71 9.04
C ALA A 518 18.45 26.17 9.19
N VAL A 519 17.35 25.65 9.67
CA VAL A 519 17.02 24.22 9.63
C VAL A 519 16.29 23.96 8.32
N ARG A 520 16.74 22.95 7.59
CA ARG A 520 16.04 22.45 6.41
C ARG A 520 15.66 20.99 6.64
N VAL A 521 14.41 20.68 6.46
CA VAL A 521 13.88 19.31 6.54
C VAL A 521 13.24 18.97 5.20
N SER A 522 13.73 17.94 4.54
CA SER A 522 13.11 17.39 3.33
C SER A 522 12.45 16.07 3.68
N VAL A 523 11.18 15.95 3.37
CA VAL A 523 10.40 14.72 3.51
C VAL A 523 9.98 14.28 2.11
N SER A 524 10.46 13.13 1.68
CA SER A 524 10.05 12.48 0.43
C SER A 524 9.38 11.17 0.78
N VAL A 525 8.14 10.97 0.33
CA VAL A 525 7.40 9.74 0.60
C VAL A 525 6.77 9.20 -0.67
N ILE A 526 6.73 7.88 -0.79
CA ILE A 526 6.14 7.16 -1.92
C ILE A 526 4.97 6.35 -1.40
N SER A 527 3.80 6.53 -2.02
CA SER A 527 2.67 5.63 -1.81
C SER A 527 2.97 4.28 -2.48
N ALA A 528 2.46 3.22 -1.87
CA ALA A 528 2.52 1.91 -2.51
C ALA A 528 1.87 1.96 -3.91
N PRO A 529 2.33 1.17 -4.85
CA PRO A 529 1.58 0.95 -6.07
C PRO A 529 0.22 0.38 -5.69
N GLY A 530 -0.84 1.12 -6.00
CA GLY A 530 -2.26 0.84 -5.80
C GLY A 530 -2.58 -0.46 -5.07
N GLY A 531 -2.50 -0.47 -3.75
CA GLY A 531 -2.56 -1.70 -2.96
C GLY A 531 -3.32 -1.52 -1.64
N GLY A 532 -4.20 -0.56 -1.54
CA GLY A 532 -5.15 -0.48 -0.44
C GLY A 532 -6.35 -1.38 -0.70
N LEU A 533 -6.89 -1.99 0.36
CA LEU A 533 -8.15 -2.69 0.33
C LEU A 533 -9.21 -1.79 0.92
N GLU A 534 -10.29 -1.56 0.19
CA GLU A 534 -11.45 -0.84 0.67
C GLU A 534 -12.58 -1.82 0.98
N LEU A 535 -13.08 -1.79 2.22
CA LEU A 535 -14.29 -2.53 2.57
C LEU A 535 -15.48 -1.86 1.86
N LEU A 536 -16.17 -2.63 1.03
CA LEU A 536 -17.26 -2.08 0.23
C LEU A 536 -18.51 -1.78 1.08
N PRO A 537 -19.32 -0.77 0.69
CA PRO A 537 -20.54 -0.39 1.41
C PRO A 537 -21.51 -1.57 1.55
N GLY A 538 -22.16 -1.68 2.74
CA GLY A 538 -23.08 -2.78 3.06
C GLY A 538 -22.40 -4.03 3.60
N TYR A 539 -21.06 -4.05 3.67
CA TYR A 539 -20.30 -5.14 4.27
C TYR A 539 -19.62 -4.68 5.57
N PRO A 540 -19.39 -5.60 6.55
CA PRO A 540 -19.69 -7.04 6.49
C PRO A 540 -21.19 -7.32 6.60
N LEU A 541 -21.67 -8.26 5.76
CA LEU A 541 -23.06 -8.71 5.74
C LEU A 541 -23.27 -9.86 6.72
N ASP A 542 -24.26 -9.75 7.63
CA ASP A 542 -24.65 -10.83 8.54
C ASP A 542 -25.41 -11.90 7.76
N LEU A 543 -24.93 -13.14 7.81
CA LEU A 543 -25.54 -14.26 7.11
C LEU A 543 -26.60 -15.00 7.94
N GLU A 544 -26.91 -14.52 9.15
CA GLU A 544 -27.94 -15.10 10.04
C GLU A 544 -27.80 -16.63 10.29
N GLY A 545 -26.58 -17.11 10.47
CA GLY A 545 -26.32 -18.53 10.73
C GLY A 545 -24.88 -18.94 10.44
N ARG A 546 -24.58 -20.22 10.64
CA ARG A 546 -23.23 -20.73 10.41
C ARG A 546 -22.94 -20.77 8.91
N ALA A 547 -22.05 -19.90 8.47
CA ALA A 547 -21.59 -19.84 7.09
C ALA A 547 -20.53 -20.90 6.78
N GLY A 548 -20.48 -21.33 5.52
CA GLY A 548 -19.42 -22.20 5.02
C GLY A 548 -18.10 -21.44 4.83
N LYS A 549 -17.02 -22.18 4.75
CA LYS A 549 -15.66 -21.64 4.63
C LYS A 549 -15.30 -21.18 3.23
N GLU A 550 -16.04 -21.57 2.21
CA GLU A 550 -15.70 -21.33 0.80
C GLU A 550 -16.65 -20.33 0.19
N VAL A 551 -16.10 -19.32 -0.47
CA VAL A 551 -16.84 -18.29 -1.22
C VAL A 551 -16.45 -18.37 -2.68
N TYR A 552 -17.45 -18.39 -3.55
CA TYR A 552 -17.28 -18.43 -5.00
C TYR A 552 -17.98 -17.23 -5.63
N GLY A 553 -17.35 -16.63 -6.63
CA GLY A 553 -17.93 -15.55 -7.41
C GLY A 553 -18.35 -16.05 -8.81
N ILE A 554 -19.51 -15.62 -9.26
CA ILE A 554 -19.96 -15.80 -10.64
C ILE A 554 -20.36 -14.47 -11.25
N SER A 555 -19.93 -14.22 -12.48
CA SER A 555 -20.35 -13.07 -13.29
C SER A 555 -21.48 -13.47 -14.21
N ILE A 556 -22.46 -12.58 -14.42
CA ILE A 556 -23.67 -12.82 -15.22
C ILE A 556 -23.69 -11.82 -16.36
N GLY A 557 -23.54 -12.33 -17.58
CA GLY A 557 -23.57 -11.50 -18.79
C GLY A 557 -22.48 -10.43 -18.84
N ARG A 558 -22.72 -9.35 -19.60
CA ARG A 558 -21.74 -8.26 -19.82
C ARG A 558 -22.05 -6.98 -19.03
N ARG A 559 -23.04 -6.98 -18.13
CA ARG A 559 -23.54 -5.76 -17.49
C ARG A 559 -23.10 -5.60 -16.04
N GLY A 560 -22.12 -6.35 -15.56
CA GLY A 560 -21.64 -6.25 -14.20
C GLY A 560 -22.56 -6.86 -13.14
N GLU A 561 -23.57 -7.65 -13.55
CA GLU A 561 -24.32 -8.48 -12.62
C GLU A 561 -23.46 -9.65 -12.15
N SER A 562 -23.57 -9.99 -10.87
CA SER A 562 -22.78 -11.05 -10.27
C SER A 562 -23.46 -11.62 -9.04
N ARG A 563 -22.97 -12.78 -8.58
CA ARG A 563 -23.42 -13.42 -7.33
C ARG A 563 -22.23 -13.99 -6.58
N LEU A 564 -22.33 -13.98 -5.27
CA LEU A 564 -21.43 -14.71 -4.37
C LEU A 564 -22.14 -15.96 -3.88
N LEU A 565 -21.56 -17.11 -4.17
CA LEU A 565 -22.11 -18.42 -3.81
C LEU A 565 -21.37 -18.98 -2.60
N LEU A 566 -22.08 -19.46 -1.62
CA LEU A 566 -21.54 -20.12 -0.43
C LEU A 566 -22.60 -21.00 0.22
N THR A 567 -22.23 -21.67 1.30
CA THR A 567 -23.17 -22.48 2.09
C THR A 567 -23.53 -21.79 3.40
N ARG A 568 -24.73 -22.06 3.92
CA ARG A 568 -25.21 -21.63 5.25
C ARG A 568 -25.99 -22.75 5.92
N GLY A 569 -25.39 -23.37 6.95
CA GLY A 569 -25.96 -24.56 7.54
C GLY A 569 -26.17 -25.65 6.49
N ASN A 570 -27.44 -26.08 6.31
CA ASN A 570 -27.83 -27.11 5.32
C ASN A 570 -28.31 -26.51 3.99
N SER A 571 -28.03 -25.25 3.72
CA SER A 571 -28.52 -24.57 2.53
C SER A 571 -27.38 -24.08 1.63
N ALA A 572 -27.60 -24.10 0.34
CA ALA A 572 -26.84 -23.30 -0.62
C ALA A 572 -27.44 -21.90 -0.67
N ILE A 573 -26.60 -20.88 -0.64
CA ILE A 573 -27.06 -19.49 -0.77
C ILE A 573 -26.29 -18.76 -1.88
N SER A 574 -26.99 -17.81 -2.49
CA SER A 574 -26.44 -16.86 -3.45
C SER A 574 -26.74 -15.45 -2.96
N VAL A 575 -25.71 -14.65 -2.83
CA VAL A 575 -25.80 -13.25 -2.41
C VAL A 575 -25.63 -12.34 -3.62
N ASN A 576 -26.61 -11.46 -3.85
CA ASN A 576 -26.49 -10.41 -4.84
C ASN A 576 -25.69 -9.24 -4.25
N PRO A 577 -24.47 -8.94 -4.75
CA PRO A 577 -23.62 -7.93 -4.15
C PRO A 577 -24.08 -6.48 -4.39
N GLN A 578 -25.14 -6.24 -5.18
CA GLN A 578 -25.66 -4.90 -5.47
C GLN A 578 -26.69 -4.43 -4.43
N ASP A 579 -27.55 -5.35 -3.96
CA ASP A 579 -28.62 -5.06 -3.02
C ASP A 579 -28.57 -5.91 -1.74
N ASN A 580 -27.57 -6.79 -1.62
CA ASN A 580 -27.36 -7.74 -0.51
C ASN A 580 -28.52 -8.75 -0.33
N HIS A 581 -29.33 -8.96 -1.38
CA HIS A 581 -30.39 -9.97 -1.34
C HIS A 581 -29.80 -11.38 -1.33
N ILE A 582 -30.37 -12.25 -0.48
CA ILE A 582 -29.92 -13.63 -0.30
C ILE A 582 -30.96 -14.59 -0.87
N TYR A 583 -30.61 -15.29 -1.93
CA TYR A 583 -31.36 -16.41 -2.48
C TYR A 583 -30.92 -17.72 -1.81
N ARG A 584 -31.81 -18.69 -1.69
CA ARG A 584 -31.55 -19.88 -0.89
C ARG A 584 -32.17 -21.14 -1.49
N LEU A 585 -31.39 -22.25 -1.45
CA LEU A 585 -31.86 -23.61 -1.72
C LEU A 585 -31.55 -24.51 -0.53
N GLU A 586 -32.56 -25.15 0.04
CA GLU A 586 -32.42 -26.11 1.16
C GLU A 586 -32.00 -27.48 0.63
N GLY A 587 -30.99 -28.09 1.30
CA GLY A 587 -30.57 -29.46 1.05
C GLY A 587 -30.86 -30.40 2.23
N ARG A 588 -30.64 -31.69 2.01
CA ARG A 588 -30.79 -32.75 3.02
C ARG A 588 -29.43 -33.04 3.66
N GLY A 589 -29.12 -32.38 4.78
CA GLY A 589 -27.84 -32.50 5.47
C GLY A 589 -26.79 -31.47 4.94
N ASN A 590 -25.53 -31.80 5.01
CA ASN A 590 -24.46 -30.90 4.50
C ASN A 590 -24.61 -30.73 2.98
N VAL A 591 -24.39 -29.50 2.54
CA VAL A 591 -24.52 -29.10 1.14
C VAL A 591 -23.20 -28.61 0.61
N TYR A 592 -22.89 -28.96 -0.63
CA TYR A 592 -21.78 -28.44 -1.41
C TYR A 592 -22.32 -27.55 -2.54
N VAL A 593 -21.70 -26.39 -2.71
CA VAL A 593 -21.93 -25.50 -3.88
C VAL A 593 -20.71 -25.56 -4.77
N VAL A 594 -20.90 -25.99 -6.00
CA VAL A 594 -19.81 -26.16 -6.97
C VAL A 594 -20.11 -25.29 -8.17
N PRO A 595 -19.40 -24.16 -8.33
CA PRO A 595 -19.56 -23.31 -9.51
C PRO A 595 -19.18 -24.06 -10.78
N ALA A 596 -19.86 -23.77 -11.86
CA ALA A 596 -19.56 -24.31 -13.18
C ALA A 596 -19.26 -23.15 -14.15
N PRO A 597 -18.01 -22.66 -14.18
CA PRO A 597 -17.64 -21.46 -14.96
C PRO A 597 -17.98 -21.56 -16.45
N ASP A 598 -17.93 -22.77 -16.99
CA ASP A 598 -18.21 -23.03 -18.42
C ASP A 598 -19.70 -22.89 -18.79
N PHE A 599 -20.58 -22.73 -17.83
CA PHE A 599 -21.97 -22.38 -18.11
C PHE A 599 -22.12 -20.95 -18.61
N ASN A 600 -21.23 -20.05 -18.17
CA ASN A 600 -21.19 -18.65 -18.60
C ASN A 600 -22.59 -18.00 -18.66
N PRO A 601 -23.30 -17.86 -17.51
CA PRO A 601 -24.68 -17.40 -17.46
C PRO A 601 -24.80 -16.00 -18.05
N GLN A 602 -25.78 -15.78 -18.93
CA GLN A 602 -26.07 -14.49 -19.54
C GLN A 602 -27.24 -13.77 -18.85
N SER A 603 -28.00 -14.51 -18.04
CA SER A 603 -29.09 -14.00 -17.19
C SER A 603 -29.09 -14.71 -15.85
N PRO A 604 -29.70 -14.12 -14.80
CA PRO A 604 -29.79 -14.75 -13.48
C PRO A 604 -30.51 -16.11 -13.48
N SER A 605 -31.37 -16.39 -14.47
CA SER A 605 -32.09 -17.65 -14.62
C SER A 605 -31.33 -18.74 -15.36
N ASP A 606 -30.15 -18.43 -15.92
CA ASP A 606 -29.34 -19.42 -16.62
C ASP A 606 -28.60 -20.34 -15.61
N PRO A 607 -28.22 -21.57 -16.03
CA PRO A 607 -27.40 -22.45 -15.20
C PRO A 607 -26.12 -21.77 -14.73
N ALA A 608 -25.84 -21.83 -13.43
CA ALA A 608 -24.73 -21.15 -12.82
C ALA A 608 -23.87 -22.05 -11.91
N ALA A 609 -24.48 -22.98 -11.17
CA ALA A 609 -23.76 -23.84 -10.25
C ALA A 609 -24.48 -25.18 -10.05
N TRP A 610 -23.72 -26.14 -9.53
CA TRP A 610 -24.21 -27.38 -9.00
C TRP A 610 -24.37 -27.27 -7.48
N VAL A 611 -25.44 -27.84 -6.97
CA VAL A 611 -25.69 -28.03 -5.54
C VAL A 611 -25.85 -29.50 -5.27
N VAL A 612 -25.02 -30.03 -4.38
CA VAL A 612 -25.03 -31.46 -4.04
C VAL A 612 -25.15 -31.60 -2.54
N ASP A 613 -26.09 -32.41 -2.06
CA ASP A 613 -26.22 -32.68 -0.64
C ASP A 613 -25.48 -33.96 -0.20
N SER A 614 -25.39 -34.17 1.11
CA SER A 614 -24.69 -35.31 1.66
C SER A 614 -25.35 -36.67 1.37
N GLN A 615 -26.57 -36.67 0.84
CA GLN A 615 -27.26 -37.90 0.38
C GLN A 615 -26.95 -38.20 -1.09
N GLY A 616 -26.21 -37.33 -1.76
CA GLY A 616 -25.85 -37.40 -3.18
C GLY A 616 -26.94 -36.93 -4.13
N ASP A 617 -27.96 -36.22 -3.60
CA ASP A 617 -28.92 -35.55 -4.47
C ASP A 617 -28.28 -34.34 -5.15
N VAL A 618 -28.45 -34.26 -6.45
CA VAL A 618 -27.84 -33.25 -7.30
C VAL A 618 -28.90 -32.30 -7.85
N SER A 619 -28.66 -31.01 -7.73
CA SER A 619 -29.44 -29.95 -8.34
C SER A 619 -28.55 -29.09 -9.23
N LEU A 620 -28.98 -28.81 -10.46
CA LEU A 620 -28.43 -27.74 -11.29
C LEU A 620 -29.25 -26.48 -10.99
N VAL A 621 -28.58 -25.41 -10.61
CA VAL A 621 -29.26 -24.17 -10.17
C VAL A 621 -28.87 -22.97 -11.02
N SER A 622 -29.81 -22.03 -11.11
CA SER A 622 -29.56 -20.69 -11.63
C SER A 622 -28.74 -19.85 -10.63
N ALA A 623 -28.34 -18.66 -11.03
CA ALA A 623 -27.65 -17.72 -10.17
C ALA A 623 -28.51 -17.27 -8.96
N ASP A 624 -29.83 -17.33 -9.06
CA ASP A 624 -30.79 -17.01 -8.01
C ASP A 624 -31.30 -18.28 -7.25
N MET A 625 -30.53 -19.38 -7.30
CA MET A 625 -30.79 -20.66 -6.62
C MET A 625 -32.09 -21.36 -7.04
N GLU A 626 -32.65 -21.07 -8.22
CA GLU A 626 -33.77 -21.80 -8.78
C GLU A 626 -33.28 -23.10 -9.44
N VAL A 627 -33.94 -24.20 -9.13
CA VAL A 627 -33.61 -25.53 -9.66
C VAL A 627 -34.08 -25.62 -11.12
N ILE A 628 -33.16 -26.02 -12.00
CA ILE A 628 -33.37 -26.11 -13.46
C ILE A 628 -33.69 -27.55 -13.82
N ALA A 629 -34.77 -27.74 -14.61
CA ALA A 629 -35.13 -29.06 -15.10
C ALA A 629 -34.00 -29.72 -15.94
N PRO A 630 -33.76 -31.03 -15.83
CA PRO A 630 -34.58 -32.08 -15.22
C PRO A 630 -34.29 -32.32 -13.70
N PHE A 631 -33.56 -31.44 -13.04
CA PHE A 631 -33.18 -31.60 -11.64
C PHE A 631 -34.33 -31.25 -10.66
N PRO A 632 -34.31 -31.74 -9.40
CA PRO A 632 -33.20 -32.47 -8.75
C PRO A 632 -33.13 -33.94 -9.19
N LEU A 633 -31.88 -34.45 -9.24
CA LEU A 633 -31.59 -35.85 -9.56
C LEU A 633 -31.21 -36.62 -8.30
N ILE A 634 -31.96 -37.65 -7.94
CA ILE A 634 -31.62 -38.56 -6.86
C ILE A 634 -30.62 -39.58 -7.39
N THR A 635 -29.36 -39.47 -7.05
CA THR A 635 -28.31 -40.32 -7.58
C THR A 635 -28.13 -41.61 -6.80
N GLY A 636 -28.44 -41.62 -5.52
CA GLY A 636 -28.15 -42.72 -4.59
C GLY A 636 -26.66 -42.94 -4.33
N ILE A 637 -25.79 -42.02 -4.75
CA ILE A 637 -24.34 -42.08 -4.54
C ILE A 637 -24.00 -41.50 -3.17
N ARG A 638 -23.40 -42.30 -2.28
CA ARG A 638 -22.82 -41.75 -1.07
C ARG A 638 -21.46 -41.17 -1.38
N LEU A 639 -21.29 -39.89 -1.14
CA LEU A 639 -20.05 -39.20 -1.46
C LEU A 639 -18.91 -39.60 -0.50
N SER A 640 -17.78 -39.97 -1.04
CA SER A 640 -16.52 -40.21 -0.31
C SER A 640 -15.62 -38.98 -0.24
N SER A 641 -15.77 -38.02 -1.16
CA SER A 641 -15.08 -36.74 -1.18
C SER A 641 -16.03 -35.60 -1.60
N PRO A 642 -15.66 -34.33 -1.40
CA PRO A 642 -16.40 -33.20 -1.98
C PRO A 642 -16.53 -33.36 -3.50
N PRO A 643 -17.70 -32.98 -4.08
CA PRO A 643 -17.89 -32.99 -5.53
C PRO A 643 -17.05 -31.92 -6.22
N ALA A 644 -16.74 -32.12 -7.50
CA ALA A 644 -16.02 -31.16 -8.33
C ALA A 644 -16.68 -30.99 -9.69
N ALA A 645 -16.56 -29.82 -10.32
CA ALA A 645 -17.07 -29.57 -11.64
C ALA A 645 -15.92 -29.36 -12.63
N PHE A 646 -16.12 -29.88 -13.83
CA PHE A 646 -15.20 -29.65 -14.94
C PHE A 646 -15.97 -29.55 -16.26
N GLY A 647 -15.72 -28.52 -17.01
CA GLY A 647 -16.54 -28.21 -18.17
C GLY A 647 -17.99 -27.92 -17.73
N ARG A 648 -18.91 -28.65 -18.32
CA ARG A 648 -20.35 -28.55 -17.97
C ARG A 648 -20.86 -29.76 -17.19
N GLU A 649 -19.96 -30.52 -16.58
CA GLU A 649 -20.28 -31.75 -15.86
C GLU A 649 -19.85 -31.66 -14.39
N LEU A 650 -20.59 -32.37 -13.59
CA LEU A 650 -20.31 -32.57 -12.17
C LEU A 650 -19.71 -33.96 -11.98
N TYR A 651 -18.66 -34.06 -11.17
CA TYR A 651 -18.00 -35.31 -10.84
C TYR A 651 -18.22 -35.64 -9.36
N LEU A 652 -18.65 -36.89 -9.12
CA LEU A 652 -19.01 -37.42 -7.81
C LEU A 652 -18.17 -38.67 -7.52
N ALA A 653 -17.38 -38.65 -6.45
CA ALA A 653 -16.67 -39.82 -5.96
C ALA A 653 -17.55 -40.60 -4.98
N GLY A 654 -17.85 -41.86 -5.27
CA GLY A 654 -18.66 -42.71 -4.45
C GLY A 654 -17.87 -43.48 -3.41
N ASP A 655 -18.55 -43.89 -2.31
CA ASP A 655 -17.98 -44.79 -1.31
C ASP A 655 -17.81 -46.24 -1.85
N ASP A 656 -18.37 -46.52 -3.02
CA ASP A 656 -18.20 -47.72 -3.81
C ASP A 656 -16.90 -47.74 -4.65
N ARG A 657 -16.01 -46.77 -4.49
CA ARG A 657 -14.71 -46.57 -5.19
C ARG A 657 -14.86 -46.20 -6.67
N ALA A 658 -16.05 -45.80 -7.12
CA ALA A 658 -16.27 -45.35 -8.47
C ALA A 658 -16.30 -43.84 -8.58
N LEU A 659 -15.92 -43.29 -9.72
CA LEU A 659 -16.10 -41.90 -10.06
C LEU A 659 -17.20 -41.77 -11.10
N TYR A 660 -18.16 -40.92 -10.81
CA TYR A 660 -19.32 -40.67 -11.64
C TYR A 660 -19.25 -39.29 -12.24
N SER A 661 -19.72 -39.11 -13.46
CA SER A 661 -20.04 -37.80 -14.03
C SER A 661 -21.54 -37.65 -14.25
N VAL A 662 -22.06 -36.45 -14.01
CA VAL A 662 -23.43 -36.06 -14.27
C VAL A 662 -23.43 -34.86 -15.19
N ASN A 663 -24.06 -34.96 -16.34
CA ASN A 663 -24.19 -33.86 -17.28
C ASN A 663 -25.42 -32.98 -17.00
N ARG A 664 -25.56 -31.86 -17.71
CA ARG A 664 -26.68 -30.92 -17.51
C ARG A 664 -28.06 -31.48 -17.89
N GLU A 665 -28.09 -32.56 -18.69
CA GLU A 665 -29.29 -33.29 -19.08
C GLU A 665 -29.73 -34.31 -18.01
N GLY A 666 -28.96 -34.46 -16.92
CA GLY A 666 -29.21 -35.41 -15.82
C GLY A 666 -28.72 -36.83 -16.12
N GLU A 667 -27.97 -37.03 -17.19
CA GLU A 667 -27.41 -38.35 -17.49
C GLU A 667 -26.19 -38.63 -16.64
N ARG A 668 -26.16 -39.79 -16.01
CA ARG A 668 -25.08 -40.27 -15.18
C ARG A 668 -24.22 -41.29 -15.92
N THR A 669 -22.90 -41.08 -15.93
CA THR A 669 -21.92 -41.98 -16.49
C THR A 669 -20.89 -42.41 -15.44
N VAL A 670 -20.54 -43.69 -15.39
CA VAL A 670 -19.42 -44.20 -14.58
C VAL A 670 -18.15 -44.09 -15.39
N LEU A 671 -17.11 -43.46 -14.85
CA LEU A 671 -15.85 -43.37 -15.56
C LEU A 671 -15.13 -44.72 -15.60
N PRO A 672 -14.38 -45.01 -16.66
CA PRO A 672 -13.71 -46.31 -16.87
C PRO A 672 -12.43 -46.42 -16.02
N VAL A 673 -12.52 -46.13 -14.71
CA VAL A 673 -11.43 -46.20 -13.74
C VAL A 673 -11.93 -46.98 -12.53
N ASN A 674 -11.12 -47.90 -12.06
CA ASN A 674 -11.43 -48.71 -10.86
C ASN A 674 -10.37 -48.48 -9.80
N PHE A 675 -10.70 -47.70 -8.81
CA PHE A 675 -9.80 -47.38 -7.68
C PHE A 675 -9.73 -48.52 -6.66
N ASP A 676 -8.54 -48.76 -6.13
CA ASP A 676 -8.37 -49.77 -5.09
C ASP A 676 -8.98 -49.34 -3.73
N GLU A 677 -9.01 -48.01 -3.51
CA GLU A 677 -9.56 -47.37 -2.31
C GLU A 677 -10.46 -46.18 -2.66
N VAL A 678 -11.18 -45.66 -1.69
CA VAL A 678 -12.06 -44.49 -1.88
C VAL A 678 -11.26 -43.21 -2.05
N LEU A 679 -11.75 -42.28 -2.86
CA LEU A 679 -11.21 -40.93 -2.96
C LEU A 679 -11.66 -40.11 -1.76
N LEU A 680 -10.72 -39.57 -0.97
CA LEU A 680 -11.02 -38.66 0.14
C LEU A 680 -10.83 -37.18 -0.19
N SER A 681 -10.18 -36.91 -1.33
CA SER A 681 -10.05 -35.58 -1.90
C SER A 681 -10.64 -35.55 -3.32
N PRO A 682 -11.18 -34.43 -3.77
CA PRO A 682 -11.74 -34.32 -5.12
C PRO A 682 -10.64 -34.51 -6.19
N PRO A 683 -10.99 -35.07 -7.36
CA PRO A 683 -10.06 -35.10 -8.49
C PRO A 683 -9.75 -33.68 -8.99
N SER A 684 -8.60 -33.51 -9.61
CA SER A 684 -8.24 -32.27 -10.32
C SER A 684 -8.33 -32.44 -11.83
N PHE A 685 -8.52 -31.34 -12.53
CA PHE A 685 -8.83 -31.34 -13.95
C PHE A 685 -7.97 -30.34 -14.72
N LEU A 686 -7.64 -30.70 -15.98
CA LEU A 686 -7.00 -29.82 -16.95
C LEU A 686 -7.59 -30.05 -18.33
N HIS A 687 -7.98 -28.98 -19.01
CA HIS A 687 -8.31 -29.01 -20.43
C HIS A 687 -7.16 -28.45 -21.25
N GLN A 688 -6.68 -29.21 -22.20
CA GLN A 688 -5.76 -28.77 -23.26
C GLN A 688 -6.39 -29.00 -24.63
N VAL A 689 -5.88 -28.30 -25.65
CA VAL A 689 -6.46 -28.20 -27.02
C VAL A 689 -6.96 -29.53 -27.61
N ARG A 690 -6.45 -30.68 -27.17
CA ARG A 690 -6.80 -31.99 -27.71
C ARG A 690 -7.21 -33.02 -26.66
N ASN A 691 -6.90 -32.81 -25.37
CA ASN A 691 -7.07 -33.83 -24.34
C ASN A 691 -7.60 -33.23 -23.05
N ASP A 692 -8.46 -33.99 -22.40
CA ASP A 692 -8.88 -33.74 -21.03
C ASP A 692 -8.08 -34.62 -20.08
N TYR A 693 -7.58 -34.09 -19.02
CA TYR A 693 -6.81 -34.80 -18.01
C TYR A 693 -7.53 -34.72 -16.67
N ILE A 694 -7.65 -35.87 -16.01
CA ILE A 694 -8.23 -35.99 -14.66
C ILE A 694 -7.18 -36.72 -13.83
N ALA A 695 -6.75 -36.07 -12.72
CA ALA A 695 -5.85 -36.67 -11.76
C ALA A 695 -6.56 -36.97 -10.45
N ALA A 696 -6.35 -38.17 -9.91
CA ALA A 696 -6.94 -38.57 -8.63
C ALA A 696 -5.97 -39.43 -7.83
N TYR A 697 -6.10 -39.38 -6.49
CA TYR A 697 -5.31 -40.17 -5.56
C TYR A 697 -6.24 -40.82 -4.52
N PRO A 698 -6.45 -42.14 -4.59
CA PRO A 698 -7.12 -42.88 -3.50
C PRO A 698 -6.22 -42.89 -2.27
N LYS A 699 -6.79 -42.64 -1.10
CA LYS A 699 -6.02 -42.60 0.13
C LYS A 699 -5.55 -43.99 0.52
N SER A 700 -4.30 -44.28 0.29
CA SER A 700 -3.64 -45.48 0.83
C SER A 700 -2.23 -45.16 1.31
N PHE A 701 -1.66 -46.03 2.16
CA PHE A 701 -0.28 -45.87 2.64
C PHE A 701 0.75 -46.02 1.54
N PHE A 702 0.42 -46.83 0.52
CA PHE A 702 1.14 -46.99 -0.73
C PHE A 702 0.12 -46.83 -1.87
N GLY A 703 -0.27 -45.56 -2.13
CA GLY A 703 -1.31 -45.32 -3.10
C GLY A 703 -0.78 -45.10 -4.47
N ASP A 704 -1.62 -45.44 -5.42
CA ASP A 704 -1.37 -45.15 -6.82
C ASP A 704 -1.96 -43.80 -7.19
N LEU A 705 -1.14 -42.95 -7.78
CA LEU A 705 -1.56 -41.70 -8.39
C LEU A 705 -2.07 -41.99 -9.80
N TRP A 706 -3.29 -41.58 -10.10
CA TRP A 706 -3.97 -41.86 -11.34
C TRP A 706 -4.03 -40.65 -12.26
N LEU A 707 -3.81 -40.86 -13.54
CA LEU A 707 -4.12 -39.91 -14.62
C LEU A 707 -4.96 -40.60 -15.68
N PHE A 708 -6.12 -40.06 -15.99
CA PHE A 708 -7.10 -40.65 -16.87
C PHE A 708 -8.00 -39.59 -17.55
N ASN A 709 -8.85 -40.01 -18.42
CA ASN A 709 -9.93 -39.23 -19.02
C ASN A 709 -11.21 -40.08 -19.15
N LYS A 710 -12.20 -39.63 -19.88
CA LYS A 710 -13.46 -40.38 -20.12
C LYS A 710 -13.27 -41.68 -20.95
N GLU A 711 -12.19 -41.77 -21.71
CA GLU A 711 -11.88 -42.92 -22.56
C GLU A 711 -11.13 -44.02 -21.82
N GLY A 712 -10.42 -43.67 -20.73
CA GLY A 712 -9.65 -44.58 -19.91
C GLY A 712 -8.42 -43.96 -19.24
N VAL A 713 -7.59 -44.86 -18.72
CA VAL A 713 -6.33 -44.50 -18.02
C VAL A 713 -5.25 -44.21 -19.05
N TYR A 714 -4.46 -43.16 -18.85
CA TYR A 714 -3.33 -42.84 -19.72
C TYR A 714 -2.26 -43.95 -19.69
N PRO A 715 -1.50 -44.16 -20.77
CA PRO A 715 -0.39 -45.12 -20.81
C PRO A 715 0.63 -44.81 -19.69
N SER A 716 1.16 -45.82 -19.06
CA SER A 716 2.11 -45.75 -17.93
C SER A 716 1.52 -45.28 -16.59
N TRP A 717 0.22 -45.10 -16.52
CA TRP A 717 -0.50 -44.82 -15.27
C TRP A 717 -1.33 -46.03 -14.83
N PRO A 718 -1.58 -46.23 -13.52
CA PRO A 718 -1.20 -45.37 -12.40
C PRO A 718 0.28 -45.43 -12.06
N VAL A 719 0.79 -44.40 -11.34
CA VAL A 719 2.15 -44.33 -10.80
C VAL A 719 2.10 -44.53 -9.31
N SER A 720 2.87 -45.49 -8.81
CA SER A 720 2.93 -45.76 -7.37
C SER A 720 3.79 -44.72 -6.68
N VAL A 721 3.27 -44.08 -5.64
CA VAL A 721 3.96 -43.10 -4.82
C VAL A 721 4.00 -43.58 -3.37
N SER A 722 5.18 -43.51 -2.75
CA SER A 722 5.34 -43.86 -1.34
C SER A 722 5.01 -42.64 -0.46
N GLY A 723 4.15 -42.85 0.53
CA GLY A 723 3.73 -41.80 1.48
C GLY A 723 2.24 -41.53 1.44
N ILE A 724 1.73 -40.90 2.49
CA ILE A 724 0.33 -40.51 2.60
C ILE A 724 0.18 -39.07 2.11
N ALA A 725 -0.86 -38.75 1.33
CA ALA A 725 -1.26 -37.39 1.03
C ALA A 725 -2.70 -37.12 1.47
N PHE A 726 -2.96 -35.89 1.84
CA PHE A 726 -4.30 -35.42 2.23
C PHE A 726 -4.88 -34.44 1.21
N GLY A 727 -4.04 -33.65 0.52
CA GLY A 727 -4.46 -32.77 -0.56
C GLY A 727 -4.74 -33.52 -1.85
N SER A 728 -5.55 -32.95 -2.73
CA SER A 728 -5.74 -33.44 -4.09
C SER A 728 -4.44 -33.36 -4.88
N PRO A 729 -4.20 -34.27 -5.83
CA PRO A 729 -3.18 -34.04 -6.84
C PRO A 729 -3.54 -32.77 -7.63
N LEU A 730 -2.55 -32.13 -8.23
CA LEU A 730 -2.71 -31.00 -9.15
C LEU A 730 -2.34 -31.46 -10.56
N VAL A 731 -3.27 -31.37 -11.51
CA VAL A 731 -2.91 -31.48 -12.91
C VAL A 731 -2.83 -30.09 -13.54
N PHE A 732 -1.72 -29.79 -14.23
CA PHE A 732 -1.45 -28.47 -14.79
C PHE A 732 -0.70 -28.54 -16.11
N GLY A 733 -0.83 -27.48 -16.92
CA GLY A 733 -0.14 -27.35 -18.20
C GLY A 733 1.10 -26.46 -18.07
N TRP A 734 2.22 -26.92 -18.61
CA TRP A 734 3.45 -26.14 -18.73
C TRP A 734 4.16 -26.49 -20.02
N ASN A 735 4.60 -25.48 -20.80
CA ASN A 735 5.26 -25.68 -22.10
C ASN A 735 4.51 -26.64 -23.07
N ASN A 736 3.19 -26.50 -23.13
CA ASN A 736 2.28 -27.34 -23.93
C ASN A 736 2.26 -28.84 -23.55
N GLN A 737 2.73 -29.21 -22.39
CA GLN A 737 2.65 -30.55 -21.82
C GLN A 737 1.82 -30.56 -20.55
N ALA A 738 1.15 -31.69 -20.28
CA ALA A 738 0.46 -31.90 -19.00
C ALA A 738 1.40 -32.51 -17.98
N TYR A 739 1.30 -32.04 -16.75
CA TYR A 739 2.03 -32.49 -15.59
C TYR A 739 1.08 -32.76 -14.44
N VAL A 740 1.44 -33.67 -13.57
CA VAL A 740 0.75 -33.94 -12.31
C VAL A 740 1.71 -33.70 -11.16
N ALA A 741 1.36 -32.75 -10.28
CA ALA A 741 2.08 -32.51 -9.03
C ALA A 741 1.34 -33.14 -7.86
N PHE A 742 2.07 -33.67 -6.91
CA PHE A 742 1.54 -34.40 -5.77
C PHE A 742 2.49 -34.25 -4.56
N ILE A 743 1.99 -33.83 -3.41
CA ILE A 743 2.78 -33.69 -2.19
C ILE A 743 2.34 -34.68 -1.13
N THR A 744 3.29 -35.41 -0.56
CA THR A 744 3.03 -36.27 0.58
C THR A 744 2.97 -35.46 1.87
N GLN A 745 2.30 -35.99 2.88
CA GLN A 745 2.25 -35.37 4.20
C GLN A 745 3.64 -35.13 4.80
N ALA A 746 4.59 -35.99 4.49
CA ALA A 746 5.97 -35.89 4.98
C ALA A 746 6.83 -34.87 4.23
N GLY A 747 6.33 -34.25 3.14
CA GLY A 747 7.01 -33.18 2.43
C GLY A 747 7.71 -33.61 1.12
N SER A 748 7.52 -34.81 0.63
CA SER A 748 8.04 -35.22 -0.67
C SER A 748 7.10 -34.71 -1.77
N LEU A 749 7.55 -33.72 -2.55
CA LEU A 749 6.83 -33.16 -3.68
C LEU A 749 7.25 -33.87 -4.97
N HIS A 750 6.33 -34.63 -5.54
CA HIS A 750 6.50 -35.33 -6.78
C HIS A 750 5.88 -34.54 -7.93
N VAL A 751 6.53 -34.57 -9.08
CA VAL A 751 5.96 -34.08 -10.36
C VAL A 751 6.18 -35.18 -11.41
N PHE A 752 5.14 -35.44 -12.18
CA PHE A 752 5.17 -36.43 -13.26
C PHE A 752 4.68 -35.79 -14.56
N THR A 753 5.27 -36.20 -15.66
CA THR A 753 4.78 -35.89 -17.01
C THR A 753 3.58 -36.78 -17.36
N GLU A 754 2.84 -36.47 -18.43
CA GLU A 754 1.79 -37.32 -18.99
C GLU A 754 2.23 -38.78 -19.21
N ALA A 755 3.51 -39.01 -19.55
CA ALA A 755 4.09 -40.33 -19.70
C ALA A 755 4.43 -41.06 -18.38
N GLY A 756 4.14 -40.49 -17.22
CA GLY A 756 4.43 -41.08 -15.91
C GLY A 756 5.89 -40.95 -15.47
N ALA A 757 6.73 -40.20 -16.18
CA ALA A 757 8.13 -40.01 -15.84
C ALA A 757 8.31 -38.75 -14.99
N ALA A 758 9.16 -38.80 -13.96
CA ALA A 758 9.54 -37.64 -13.18
C ALA A 758 10.55 -36.76 -13.96
N PRO A 759 10.34 -35.45 -14.08
CA PRO A 759 11.36 -34.55 -14.62
C PRO A 759 12.61 -34.48 -13.73
N GLU A 760 13.72 -34.01 -14.30
CA GLU A 760 14.94 -33.74 -13.54
C GLU A 760 14.68 -32.72 -12.42
N GLY A 761 15.22 -32.98 -11.22
CA GLY A 761 14.97 -32.16 -10.04
C GLY A 761 13.84 -32.63 -9.13
N PHE A 762 13.01 -33.62 -9.56
CA PHE A 762 11.93 -34.17 -8.76
C PHE A 762 12.17 -35.67 -8.41
N PRO A 763 11.70 -36.15 -7.24
CA PRO A 763 10.99 -35.42 -6.19
C PRO A 763 11.83 -34.40 -5.42
N VAL A 764 11.20 -33.36 -4.86
CA VAL A 764 11.83 -32.40 -3.95
C VAL A 764 11.41 -32.71 -2.52
N GLU A 765 12.38 -32.85 -1.61
CA GLU A 765 12.12 -33.06 -0.19
C GLU A 765 12.04 -31.72 0.53
N LEU A 766 10.90 -31.43 1.15
CA LEU A 766 10.60 -30.19 1.86
C LEU A 766 10.41 -30.45 3.36
N ASP A 767 10.89 -29.54 4.20
CA ASP A 767 10.71 -29.62 5.63
C ASP A 767 9.29 -29.24 6.04
N GLY A 768 8.63 -30.09 6.84
CA GLY A 768 7.31 -29.81 7.40
C GLY A 768 6.29 -30.91 7.17
N VAL A 769 5.06 -30.61 7.55
CA VAL A 769 3.89 -31.49 7.37
C VAL A 769 2.90 -30.80 6.44
N PHE A 770 2.40 -31.48 5.44
CA PHE A 770 1.58 -30.89 4.38
C PHE A 770 0.20 -31.54 4.30
N TYR A 771 -0.84 -30.72 4.20
CA TYR A 771 -2.24 -31.15 4.09
C TYR A 771 -2.96 -30.58 2.87
N LEU A 772 -2.42 -29.51 2.29
CA LEU A 772 -3.07 -28.77 1.20
C LEU A 772 -2.56 -29.22 -0.17
N GLN A 773 -3.40 -29.06 -1.18
CA GLN A 773 -3.05 -29.27 -2.57
C GLN A 773 -1.98 -28.28 -3.02
N PRO A 774 -0.97 -28.69 -3.81
CA PRO A 774 -0.09 -27.76 -4.53
C PRO A 774 -0.87 -26.85 -5.49
N VAL A 775 -0.36 -25.65 -5.74
CA VAL A 775 -0.93 -24.72 -6.71
C VAL A 775 0.16 -24.26 -7.68
N PHE A 776 -0.17 -24.12 -8.96
CA PHE A 776 0.77 -23.69 -10.00
C PHE A 776 0.40 -22.28 -10.48
N ASP A 777 1.38 -21.37 -10.51
CA ASP A 777 1.18 -19.97 -10.92
C ASP A 777 1.49 -19.70 -12.41
N GLY A 778 1.74 -20.74 -13.20
CA GLY A 778 2.20 -20.65 -14.58
C GLY A 778 3.72 -20.74 -14.75
N GLN A 779 4.49 -20.64 -13.66
CA GLN A 779 5.96 -20.70 -13.66
C GLN A 779 6.54 -21.54 -12.53
N ALA A 780 5.91 -21.56 -11.35
CA ALA A 780 6.35 -22.28 -10.16
C ALA A 780 5.19 -22.97 -9.45
N LEU A 781 5.52 -24.00 -8.68
CA LEU A 781 4.60 -24.65 -7.76
C LEU A 781 4.68 -23.99 -6.38
N TRP A 782 3.52 -23.83 -5.74
CA TRP A 782 3.38 -23.30 -4.40
C TRP A 782 2.81 -24.36 -3.48
N VAL A 783 3.45 -24.57 -2.34
CA VAL A 783 2.98 -25.47 -1.29
C VAL A 783 3.14 -24.81 0.08
N LEU A 784 2.24 -25.13 1.00
CA LEU A 784 2.19 -24.54 2.33
C LEU A 784 2.22 -25.63 3.38
N SER A 785 3.20 -25.56 4.29
CA SER A 785 3.31 -26.49 5.41
C SER A 785 2.29 -26.15 6.50
N SER A 786 1.93 -27.12 7.32
CA SER A 786 1.04 -26.92 8.47
C SER A 786 1.60 -25.92 9.51
N SER A 787 2.91 -25.77 9.59
CA SER A 787 3.58 -24.78 10.44
C SER A 787 3.54 -23.35 9.90
N GLY A 788 3.08 -23.15 8.65
CA GLY A 788 3.00 -21.84 8.00
C GLY A 788 4.22 -21.46 7.17
N THR A 789 5.05 -22.42 6.78
CA THR A 789 6.14 -22.20 5.81
C THR A 789 5.58 -22.32 4.39
N LEU A 790 5.65 -21.25 3.62
CA LEU A 790 5.30 -21.19 2.21
C LEU A 790 6.52 -21.46 1.36
N TYR A 791 6.42 -22.44 0.46
CA TYR A 791 7.46 -22.81 -0.49
C TYR A 791 7.07 -22.44 -1.91
N GLN A 792 8.03 -21.90 -2.67
CA GLN A 792 7.98 -21.70 -4.11
C GLN A 792 8.98 -22.62 -4.78
N ILE A 793 8.52 -23.52 -5.62
CA ILE A 793 9.35 -24.56 -6.25
C ILE A 793 9.35 -24.35 -7.76
N GLY A 794 10.53 -24.11 -8.32
CA GLY A 794 10.75 -24.03 -9.76
C GLY A 794 10.57 -25.40 -10.45
N MET A 795 10.31 -25.37 -11.76
CA MET A 795 10.19 -26.60 -12.55
C MET A 795 11.54 -27.34 -12.72
N ASP A 796 12.62 -26.77 -12.23
CA ASP A 796 13.95 -27.40 -12.11
C ASP A 796 14.21 -27.99 -10.71
N GLY A 797 13.22 -28.01 -9.83
CA GLY A 797 13.31 -28.49 -8.45
C GLY A 797 13.95 -27.53 -7.46
N THR A 798 14.32 -26.30 -7.87
CA THR A 798 14.84 -25.30 -6.92
C THR A 798 13.72 -24.80 -6.01
N ALA A 799 13.97 -24.74 -4.69
CA ALA A 799 12.99 -24.32 -3.69
C ALA A 799 13.43 -23.04 -2.99
N LEU A 800 12.52 -22.06 -2.94
CA LEU A 800 12.59 -20.89 -2.08
C LEU A 800 11.50 -21.01 -1.02
N PHE A 801 11.71 -20.45 0.17
CA PHE A 801 10.69 -20.52 1.21
C PHE A 801 10.65 -19.28 2.10
N GLN A 802 9.51 -19.09 2.72
CA GLN A 802 9.25 -18.01 3.70
C GLN A 802 8.33 -18.51 4.80
N ASP A 803 8.72 -18.30 6.06
CA ASP A 803 7.84 -18.53 7.20
C ASP A 803 6.82 -17.39 7.34
N ILE A 804 5.56 -17.75 7.47
CA ILE A 804 4.47 -16.81 7.66
C ILE A 804 4.09 -16.78 9.14
N PRO A 805 4.44 -15.71 9.89
CA PRO A 805 4.20 -15.64 11.31
C PRO A 805 2.70 -15.75 11.67
N GLY A 806 2.38 -16.67 12.57
CA GLY A 806 1.01 -16.85 13.06
C GLY A 806 0.11 -17.70 12.16
N LEU A 807 0.54 -18.09 10.96
CA LEU A 807 -0.21 -19.00 10.11
C LEU A 807 -0.04 -20.45 10.60
N ARG A 808 -1.15 -21.17 10.61
CA ARG A 808 -1.24 -22.62 10.79
C ARG A 808 -2.17 -23.17 9.72
N ALA A 809 -1.73 -24.15 8.95
CA ALA A 809 -2.40 -24.57 7.73
C ALA A 809 -2.61 -26.10 7.68
N GLU A 810 -3.21 -26.66 8.71
CA GLU A 810 -3.77 -28.02 8.65
C GLU A 810 -5.04 -28.05 7.80
N GLU A 811 -5.82 -26.96 7.88
CA GLU A 811 -6.92 -26.64 6.98
C GLU A 811 -6.66 -25.24 6.40
N GLY A 812 -7.11 -24.99 5.18
CA GLY A 812 -6.92 -23.68 4.55
C GLY A 812 -6.92 -23.73 3.03
N SER A 813 -6.42 -22.69 2.43
CA SER A 813 -6.29 -22.60 0.97
C SER A 813 -5.07 -21.80 0.54
N ILE A 814 -4.56 -22.15 -0.62
CA ILE A 814 -3.63 -21.35 -1.41
C ILE A 814 -4.40 -20.88 -2.64
N THR A 815 -4.47 -19.58 -2.86
CA THR A 815 -5.08 -18.99 -4.05
C THR A 815 -4.04 -18.11 -4.73
N VAL A 816 -3.90 -18.26 -6.05
CA VAL A 816 -2.94 -17.49 -6.86
C VAL A 816 -3.74 -16.66 -7.87
N MET A 817 -3.53 -15.35 -7.89
CA MET A 817 -4.24 -14.41 -8.75
C MET A 817 -3.39 -13.18 -9.04
N ASP A 818 -3.27 -12.79 -10.30
CA ASP A 818 -2.66 -11.52 -10.72
C ASP A 818 -3.69 -10.40 -10.54
N ILE A 819 -3.60 -9.66 -9.41
CA ILE A 819 -4.60 -8.66 -9.02
C ILE A 819 -4.37 -7.28 -9.64
N ASP A 820 -3.14 -6.97 -10.02
CA ASP A 820 -2.77 -5.67 -10.60
C ASP A 820 -2.42 -5.76 -12.11
N ARG A 821 -2.50 -6.96 -12.68
CA ARG A 821 -2.27 -7.28 -14.10
C ARG A 821 -0.84 -7.00 -14.57
N ASP A 822 0.11 -7.14 -13.65
CA ASP A 822 1.54 -6.99 -13.95
C ASP A 822 2.20 -8.29 -14.48
N LYS A 823 1.43 -9.39 -14.57
CA LYS A 823 1.81 -10.75 -14.95
C LYS A 823 2.66 -11.48 -13.90
N SER A 824 2.71 -10.96 -12.71
CA SER A 824 3.35 -11.57 -11.55
C SER A 824 2.28 -11.83 -10.48
N PRO A 825 1.67 -13.01 -10.46
CA PRO A 825 0.52 -13.26 -9.61
C PRO A 825 0.85 -13.18 -8.13
N GLU A 826 -0.10 -12.70 -7.35
CA GLU A 826 -0.08 -12.67 -5.90
C GLU A 826 -0.60 -13.99 -5.32
N ILE A 827 -0.12 -14.28 -4.12
CA ILE A 827 -0.42 -15.50 -3.37
C ILE A 827 -1.23 -15.15 -2.12
N PHE A 828 -2.40 -15.76 -2.01
CA PHE A 828 -3.31 -15.57 -0.89
C PHE A 828 -3.44 -16.86 -0.10
N LEU A 829 -3.26 -16.77 1.21
CA LEU A 829 -3.14 -17.90 2.11
C LEU A 829 -4.14 -17.80 3.26
N THR A 830 -4.90 -18.86 3.49
CA THR A 830 -5.68 -19.02 4.72
C THR A 830 -5.26 -20.30 5.44
N GLY A 831 -5.53 -20.34 6.72
CA GLY A 831 -5.25 -21.49 7.57
C GLY A 831 -6.35 -21.71 8.62
N ASN A 832 -5.99 -22.33 9.74
CA ASN A 832 -6.92 -22.65 10.83
C ASN A 832 -7.46 -21.41 11.57
N GLY A 833 -6.86 -20.23 11.35
CA GLY A 833 -7.26 -18.99 12.01
C GLY A 833 -8.18 -18.11 11.17
N ASN A 834 -8.65 -17.02 11.77
CA ASN A 834 -9.45 -15.98 11.10
C ASN A 834 -8.53 -14.94 10.45
N ALA A 835 -7.68 -15.38 9.52
CA ALA A 835 -6.73 -14.52 8.84
C ALA A 835 -6.45 -15.00 7.42
N LEU A 836 -6.69 -14.11 6.45
CA LEU A 836 -6.26 -14.24 5.07
C LEU A 836 -5.00 -13.40 4.89
N TYR A 837 -3.91 -14.02 4.54
CA TYR A 837 -2.64 -13.38 4.23
C TYR A 837 -2.53 -13.18 2.72
N GLY A 838 -1.94 -12.06 2.30
CA GLY A 838 -1.63 -11.79 0.89
C GLY A 838 -0.16 -11.47 0.71
N TYR A 839 0.46 -12.06 -0.29
CA TYR A 839 1.87 -11.88 -0.63
C TYR A 839 2.06 -11.68 -2.12
N SER A 840 3.03 -10.87 -2.50
CA SER A 840 3.55 -10.88 -3.86
C SER A 840 4.32 -12.17 -4.12
N ARG A 841 4.59 -12.47 -5.38
CA ARG A 841 5.40 -13.62 -5.78
C ARG A 841 6.79 -13.66 -5.14
N ASN A 842 7.33 -12.52 -4.73
CA ASN A 842 8.64 -12.39 -4.06
C ASN A 842 8.51 -12.40 -2.54
N PHE A 843 7.45 -12.97 -1.99
CA PHE A 843 7.16 -13.08 -0.56
C PHE A 843 6.98 -11.74 0.16
N ILE A 844 6.63 -10.67 -0.56
CA ILE A 844 6.34 -9.36 0.03
C ILE A 844 4.87 -9.34 0.45
N SER A 845 4.60 -9.04 1.73
CA SER A 845 3.23 -8.91 2.24
C SER A 845 2.49 -7.79 1.51
N LEU A 846 1.27 -8.06 1.08
CA LEU A 846 0.39 -7.08 0.46
C LEU A 846 -0.23 -6.13 1.49
N ASP A 847 -0.58 -4.93 1.04
CA ASP A 847 -1.24 -3.93 1.88
C ASP A 847 -2.62 -4.35 2.34
N GLY A 848 -2.93 -3.98 3.58
CA GLY A 848 -4.22 -4.27 4.18
C GLY A 848 -4.38 -5.70 4.68
N PHE A 849 -3.43 -6.59 4.41
CA PHE A 849 -3.44 -7.95 4.95
C PHE A 849 -2.71 -8.04 6.30
N PRO A 850 -3.11 -9.00 7.17
CA PRO A 850 -4.13 -10.03 6.99
C PRO A 850 -5.57 -9.48 7.13
N LEU A 851 -6.51 -10.07 6.36
CA LEU A 851 -7.95 -9.79 6.46
C LEU A 851 -8.65 -10.80 7.38
N PRO A 852 -9.76 -10.43 8.04
CA PRO A 852 -10.54 -11.34 8.91
C PRO A 852 -11.37 -12.32 8.08
N VAL A 853 -10.72 -13.26 7.40
CA VAL A 853 -11.33 -14.28 6.56
C VAL A 853 -10.90 -15.66 7.01
N TRP A 854 -11.85 -16.56 7.04
CA TRP A 854 -11.69 -17.97 7.40
C TRP A 854 -12.08 -18.87 6.24
N GLY A 855 -11.16 -19.69 5.76
CA GLY A 855 -11.38 -20.57 4.63
C GLY A 855 -11.03 -19.94 3.27
N ARG A 856 -11.58 -20.46 2.20
CA ARG A 856 -11.23 -20.06 0.83
C ARG A 856 -11.97 -18.78 0.41
N PRO A 857 -11.28 -17.67 0.15
CA PRO A 857 -11.88 -16.47 -0.39
C PRO A 857 -12.15 -16.59 -1.90
N TYR A 858 -13.08 -15.80 -2.40
CA TYR A 858 -13.13 -15.41 -3.79
C TYR A 858 -12.18 -14.23 -4.02
N ILE A 859 -11.37 -14.29 -5.08
CA ILE A 859 -10.54 -13.18 -5.54
C ILE A 859 -10.73 -13.07 -7.05
N GLY A 860 -11.13 -11.89 -7.54
CA GLY A 860 -11.38 -11.67 -8.95
C GLY A 860 -12.20 -10.41 -9.21
N ASP A 861 -12.36 -10.05 -10.48
CA ASP A 861 -13.23 -8.96 -10.92
C ASP A 861 -14.69 -9.46 -10.94
N LEU A 862 -15.41 -9.25 -9.85
CA LEU A 862 -16.77 -9.79 -9.68
C LEU A 862 -17.81 -9.03 -10.51
N ASN A 863 -17.67 -7.72 -10.61
CA ASN A 863 -18.63 -6.83 -11.23
C ASN A 863 -18.28 -6.42 -12.66
N GLY A 864 -17.11 -6.83 -13.17
CA GLY A 864 -16.64 -6.53 -14.53
C GLY A 864 -16.21 -5.09 -14.76
N ASP A 865 -15.90 -4.33 -13.67
CA ASP A 865 -15.45 -2.94 -13.75
C ASP A 865 -13.93 -2.81 -13.99
N GLY A 866 -13.22 -3.92 -14.04
CA GLY A 866 -11.78 -4.00 -14.23
C GLY A 866 -10.96 -3.92 -12.95
N ARG A 867 -11.59 -3.77 -11.77
CA ARG A 867 -10.94 -3.81 -10.47
C ARG A 867 -11.15 -5.15 -9.81
N MET A 868 -10.11 -5.66 -9.17
CA MET A 868 -10.21 -6.93 -8.46
C MET A 868 -10.86 -6.75 -7.10
N GLU A 869 -11.58 -7.75 -6.68
CA GLU A 869 -12.25 -7.81 -5.39
C GLU A 869 -11.83 -9.06 -4.63
N CYS A 870 -11.90 -8.96 -3.30
CA CYS A 870 -11.75 -10.08 -2.39
C CYS A 870 -13.05 -10.24 -1.59
N ALA A 871 -13.63 -11.44 -1.58
CA ALA A 871 -14.78 -11.75 -0.74
C ALA A 871 -14.51 -13.00 0.08
N GLY A 872 -14.87 -12.98 1.37
CA GLY A 872 -14.66 -14.11 2.27
C GLY A 872 -15.50 -14.04 3.52
N VAL A 873 -15.67 -15.18 4.18
CA VAL A 873 -16.43 -15.28 5.43
C VAL A 873 -15.47 -15.23 6.62
N GLY A 874 -15.81 -14.43 7.63
CA GLY A 874 -15.11 -14.42 8.91
C GLY A 874 -15.62 -15.48 9.89
N MET A 875 -14.86 -15.77 10.94
CA MET A 875 -15.31 -16.64 12.05
C MET A 875 -16.52 -16.10 12.81
N ASP A 876 -16.85 -14.82 12.62
CA ASP A 876 -18.06 -14.16 13.12
C ASP A 876 -19.31 -14.47 12.29
N ASN A 877 -19.22 -15.35 11.29
CA ASN A 877 -20.27 -15.72 10.32
C ASN A 877 -20.77 -14.55 9.47
N ARG A 878 -19.93 -13.53 9.26
CA ARG A 878 -20.23 -12.42 8.36
C ARG A 878 -19.47 -12.56 7.06
N LEU A 879 -20.13 -12.16 5.97
CA LEU A 879 -19.53 -12.08 4.65
C LEU A 879 -18.89 -10.69 4.50
N TYR A 880 -17.62 -10.67 4.21
CA TYR A 880 -16.83 -9.48 3.93
C TYR A 880 -16.58 -9.36 2.43
N ARG A 881 -16.51 -8.13 1.93
CA ARG A 881 -16.14 -7.87 0.54
C ARG A 881 -15.30 -6.60 0.47
N TRP A 882 -14.11 -6.73 -0.08
CA TRP A 882 -13.16 -5.63 -0.28
C TRP A 882 -12.87 -5.47 -1.76
N GLN A 883 -12.56 -4.25 -2.16
CA GLN A 883 -12.03 -3.94 -3.49
C GLN A 883 -10.54 -3.60 -3.37
N PHE A 884 -9.72 -4.14 -4.25
CA PHE A 884 -8.33 -3.74 -4.40
C PHE A 884 -8.28 -2.37 -5.09
N ARG A 885 -7.51 -1.45 -4.54
CA ARG A 885 -7.37 -0.09 -5.06
C ARG A 885 -6.22 0.03 -6.07
#